data_67e4837f9368fe022c676ee208669e4d
#
_entry.id   67e4837f9368fe022c676ee208669e4d
#
_cell.length_a   1.000
_cell.length_b   1.000
_cell.length_c   1.000
_cell.angle_alpha   90.00
_cell.angle_beta   90.00
_cell.angle_gamma   90.00
#
_symmetry.space_group_name_H-M   'P 1'
#
loop_
_entity.id
_entity.type
_entity.pdbx_description
1 polymer ?
#
loop_
_entity_poly.entity_id
_entity_poly.type
_entity_poly.pdbx_seq_one_letter_code
_entity_poly.pdbx_strand_id
1 'polypeptide(L)'
;MHTTLTEKNSFVRRIFVLLVAAALLVPALALAETHPLFNLQSTTQSPFPSDRFTAFDSQQLTGLRVNVPLPNCATNPSDCADLTLLNQLDGFNLQPRLSIPFDGAIDVSTVNSSTVFLLQLPGRGLVEATGDISNPHVIGINQIVWDPASLTLFAESNDHLDEDSNYVLIVTTGVHDASGNPIAAGSAFAQFIHGDGGVDGKNADRLLKLYQGALKHSLDNDVLKNIGISSGAVAAASIFTTESATATLRSIREQIKSAAAPAVNFNLGTGGEKTVFPLNTVTGLTWNVQALTVGPLVPTSLNATLGALQVFPGSIGTLAFGKFAGQHWQNGNVFIPQVPTRNSVPPQGTEDIFFNLFIPSGPRPTNGWPVAIFGHGFTDSKQGAPFAVASILAHNGIASIAINVVGHGFGPNSTLTVQQGAASTTFLEGGRGVDQDGNGQITSAEGSSTFVLSPQGTIGSRDALQQTVANLMELVRAIQGGIDADGDGLPDLDANRIYYAGQSFGGIYGTIFLGIEPDIRAGVPNVPGGPIIDIVRLSPSFQLLLTQALAVRTPSLLNAGPPIFFNDNSPLRNLPPVTNNVPGAIAIQTVEDTSRWLGQAGDPVAWAPFIRKNPLPGDLAKSVIIQFARGDMTVPNPTATALIRSGDLTDRATFYRNDIAFPLGLGLHNPHTFLTSLPKAIAIEPQIQIGVFFASDGALTIDPDSVGLLPPSVPPLFETPIAGPLPEDLGFLP
;
A
#
# COMPACT_ATOMS: atom_id res chain seq x y z
N MET A 1 12.58 -93.67 -33.08
CA MET A 1 11.59 -92.74 -32.58
C MET A 1 12.20 -92.01 -31.40
N HIS A 2 13.37 -91.29 -31.58
CA HIS A 2 14.11 -90.60 -30.52
C HIS A 2 15.03 -89.51 -31.18
N THR A 3 14.47 -88.55 -31.93
CA THR A 3 15.28 -87.50 -32.51
C THR A 3 14.55 -86.16 -32.76
N THR A 4 13.46 -85.84 -32.03
CA THR A 4 12.67 -84.67 -32.30
C THR A 4 12.37 -83.76 -31.04
N LEU A 5 13.02 -84.02 -29.88
CA LEU A 5 12.81 -83.20 -28.66
C LEU A 5 13.97 -82.32 -28.25
N THR A 6 15.15 -82.40 -28.90
CA THR A 6 16.35 -81.66 -28.52
C THR A 6 16.49 -80.31 -29.30
N GLU A 7 15.89 -80.14 -30.47
CA GLU A 7 16.00 -78.90 -31.24
C GLU A 7 15.02 -77.79 -30.78
N LYS A 8 13.84 -78.17 -30.25
CA LYS A 8 12.87 -77.12 -29.79
C LYS A 8 13.32 -76.40 -28.51
N ASN A 9 14.11 -77.03 -27.65
CA ASN A 9 14.61 -76.33 -26.42
C ASN A 9 15.80 -75.36 -26.69
N SER A 10 16.51 -75.53 -27.77
CA SER A 10 17.62 -74.61 -28.15
C SER A 10 17.09 -73.33 -28.76
N PHE A 11 15.98 -73.40 -29.50
CA PHE A 11 15.37 -72.23 -30.13
C PHE A 11 14.66 -71.29 -29.09
N VAL A 12 13.94 -71.90 -28.15
CA VAL A 12 13.26 -71.15 -27.05
C VAL A 12 14.28 -70.47 -26.11
N ARG A 13 15.42 -71.15 -25.83
CA ARG A 13 16.49 -70.56 -24.99
C ARG A 13 17.23 -69.43 -25.71
N ARG A 14 17.40 -69.45 -27.02
CA ARG A 14 18.00 -68.35 -27.80
C ARG A 14 17.08 -67.14 -27.96
N ILE A 15 15.76 -67.36 -28.02
CA ILE A 15 14.78 -66.26 -28.08
C ILE A 15 14.64 -65.61 -26.69
N PHE A 16 14.72 -66.36 -25.57
CA PHE A 16 14.65 -65.83 -24.23
C PHE A 16 15.93 -65.02 -23.87
N VAL A 17 17.12 -65.45 -24.30
CA VAL A 17 18.36 -64.70 -24.11
C VAL A 17 18.40 -63.45 -24.97
N LEU A 18 17.84 -63.43 -26.17
CA LEU A 18 17.72 -62.23 -27.02
C LEU A 18 16.67 -61.26 -26.54
N LEU A 19 15.58 -61.69 -25.92
CA LEU A 19 14.58 -60.82 -25.31
C LEU A 19 15.04 -60.23 -23.96
N VAL A 20 15.82 -60.96 -23.18
CA VAL A 20 16.44 -60.42 -21.95
C VAL A 20 17.60 -59.47 -22.27
N ALA A 21 18.37 -59.69 -23.34
CA ALA A 21 19.39 -58.78 -23.77
C ALA A 21 18.83 -57.50 -24.43
N ALA A 22 17.65 -57.57 -25.09
CA ALA A 22 16.94 -56.41 -25.60
C ALA A 22 16.25 -55.57 -24.53
N ALA A 23 15.84 -56.19 -23.40
CA ALA A 23 15.28 -55.47 -22.26
C ALA A 23 16.33 -54.74 -21.40
N LEU A 24 17.61 -55.02 -21.57
CA LEU A 24 18.73 -54.34 -20.88
C LEU A 24 19.39 -53.23 -21.71
N LEU A 25 18.89 -52.96 -22.93
CA LEU A 25 19.32 -51.88 -23.83
C LEU A 25 18.21 -50.85 -24.07
N VAL A 26 17.32 -50.61 -23.09
CA VAL A 26 16.63 -49.33 -23.04
C VAL A 26 17.74 -48.31 -22.65
N PRO A 27 18.16 -47.39 -23.53
CA PRO A 27 18.99 -46.30 -23.08
C PRO A 27 18.18 -45.65 -21.95
N ALA A 28 18.74 -45.59 -20.75
CA ALA A 28 18.27 -44.61 -19.80
C ALA A 28 18.34 -43.30 -20.58
N LEU A 29 17.20 -42.84 -21.07
CA LEU A 29 17.06 -41.42 -21.46
C LEU A 29 17.50 -40.70 -20.19
N ALA A 30 18.74 -40.22 -20.18
CA ALA A 30 19.16 -39.26 -19.19
C ALA A 30 18.15 -38.13 -19.34
N LEU A 31 17.16 -38.09 -18.44
CA LEU A 31 16.25 -36.97 -18.36
C LEU A 31 17.15 -35.75 -18.26
N ALA A 32 17.04 -34.84 -19.18
CA ALA A 32 17.82 -33.62 -19.18
C ALA A 32 17.58 -32.93 -17.83
N GLU A 33 18.67 -32.63 -17.12
CA GLU A 33 18.61 -31.92 -15.83
C GLU A 33 17.94 -30.58 -16.06
N THR A 34 16.99 -30.18 -15.21
CA THR A 34 16.28 -28.88 -15.32
C THR A 34 17.13 -27.79 -14.66
N HIS A 35 17.27 -26.65 -15.36
CA HIS A 35 18.06 -25.51 -14.89
C HIS A 35 17.24 -24.23 -14.89
N PRO A 36 17.46 -23.30 -13.94
CA PRO A 36 17.04 -21.93 -14.08
C PRO A 36 17.77 -21.28 -15.26
N LEU A 37 17.05 -20.51 -16.07
CA LEU A 37 17.64 -19.75 -17.16
C LEU A 37 18.47 -18.58 -16.62
N PHE A 38 19.57 -18.24 -17.30
CA PHE A 38 20.40 -17.10 -16.93
C PHE A 38 20.93 -16.38 -18.19
N ASN A 39 20.16 -15.41 -18.65
CA ASN A 39 20.49 -14.55 -19.77
C ASN A 39 20.33 -13.07 -19.39
N LEU A 40 21.40 -12.41 -19.03
CA LEU A 40 21.43 -11.02 -18.56
C LEU A 40 21.03 -9.97 -19.62
N GLN A 41 20.57 -10.39 -20.79
CA GLN A 41 20.02 -9.55 -21.87
C GLN A 41 18.49 -9.58 -21.91
N SER A 42 17.82 -10.43 -21.11
CA SER A 42 16.38 -10.66 -21.16
C SER A 42 15.79 -10.81 -19.77
N THR A 43 14.79 -10.01 -19.44
CA THR A 43 14.03 -10.10 -18.19
C THR A 43 13.20 -11.38 -18.05
N THR A 44 12.90 -12.05 -19.18
CA THR A 44 12.11 -13.29 -19.20
C THR A 44 12.97 -14.56 -19.32
N GLN A 45 14.30 -14.41 -19.40
CA GLN A 45 15.25 -15.53 -19.47
C GLN A 45 16.33 -15.45 -18.39
N SER A 46 16.04 -14.75 -17.30
CA SER A 46 16.92 -14.59 -16.13
C SER A 46 16.06 -14.36 -14.91
N PRO A 47 16.54 -14.71 -13.70
CA PRO A 47 15.84 -14.31 -12.49
C PRO A 47 15.68 -12.78 -12.41
N PHE A 48 14.47 -12.32 -12.05
CA PHE A 48 14.11 -10.91 -11.95
C PHE A 48 13.38 -10.67 -10.61
N PRO A 49 13.56 -9.50 -9.95
CA PRO A 49 14.29 -8.30 -10.37
C PRO A 49 15.82 -8.48 -10.49
N SER A 50 16.45 -7.57 -11.26
CA SER A 50 17.88 -7.59 -11.47
C SER A 50 18.42 -6.21 -11.83
N ASP A 51 19.46 -5.74 -11.13
CA ASP A 51 20.14 -4.48 -11.42
C ASP A 51 20.86 -4.50 -12.77
N ARG A 52 20.92 -5.66 -13.43
CA ARG A 52 21.33 -5.71 -14.84
C ARG A 52 20.43 -4.89 -15.75
N PHE A 53 19.18 -4.67 -15.34
CA PHE A 53 18.18 -3.85 -16.02
C PHE A 53 18.03 -2.46 -15.40
N THR A 54 19.17 -1.88 -14.96
CA THR A 54 19.29 -0.50 -14.53
C THR A 54 20.39 0.24 -15.31
N ALA A 55 20.49 1.53 -15.11
CA ALA A 55 21.56 2.38 -15.62
C ALA A 55 22.07 3.27 -14.49
N PHE A 56 23.36 3.61 -14.50
CA PHE A 56 23.90 4.56 -13.52
C PHE A 56 23.28 5.94 -13.70
N ASP A 57 22.82 6.51 -12.61
CA ASP A 57 22.28 7.88 -12.55
C ASP A 57 22.66 8.52 -11.20
N SER A 58 23.63 9.40 -11.23
CA SER A 58 24.15 10.06 -10.00
C SER A 58 23.17 11.08 -9.39
N GLN A 59 22.08 11.41 -10.07
CA GLN A 59 21.03 12.28 -9.55
C GLN A 59 19.99 11.50 -8.72
N GLN A 60 20.04 10.16 -8.76
CA GLN A 60 19.20 9.30 -7.96
C GLN A 60 19.86 8.94 -6.61
N LEU A 61 19.07 8.72 -5.56
CA LEU A 61 19.56 8.33 -4.23
C LEU A 61 20.27 6.98 -4.27
N THR A 62 19.71 6.00 -4.95
CA THR A 62 20.31 4.67 -5.16
C THR A 62 21.56 4.72 -6.06
N GLY A 63 21.77 5.81 -6.81
CA GLY A 63 22.78 5.91 -7.87
C GLY A 63 22.41 5.14 -9.14
N LEU A 64 21.21 4.59 -9.21
CA LEU A 64 20.69 3.80 -10.32
C LEU A 64 19.37 4.39 -10.84
N ARG A 65 19.03 4.06 -12.06
CA ARG A 65 17.72 4.29 -12.66
C ARG A 65 17.30 3.02 -13.42
N VAL A 66 16.06 2.62 -13.25
CA VAL A 66 15.49 1.46 -13.95
C VAL A 66 15.63 1.64 -15.47
N ASN A 67 15.99 0.59 -16.17
CA ASN A 67 16.22 0.57 -17.61
C ASN A 67 15.80 -0.78 -18.23
N VAL A 68 14.55 -1.15 -17.99
CA VAL A 68 13.95 -2.37 -18.54
C VAL A 68 13.67 -2.17 -20.04
N PRO A 69 14.06 -3.12 -20.92
CA PRO A 69 13.79 -3.02 -22.34
C PRO A 69 12.29 -3.01 -22.64
N LEU A 70 11.88 -2.14 -23.56
CA LEU A 70 10.50 -2.07 -24.02
C LEU A 70 10.18 -3.24 -24.95
N PRO A 71 8.96 -3.82 -24.88
CA PRO A 71 8.49 -4.80 -25.83
C PRO A 71 8.19 -4.14 -27.20
N ASN A 72 7.62 -4.89 -28.13
CA ASN A 72 7.13 -4.29 -29.36
C ASN A 72 5.92 -3.37 -29.08
N CYS A 73 6.16 -2.07 -29.06
CA CYS A 73 5.15 -1.07 -28.71
C CYS A 73 4.02 -0.93 -29.75
N ALA A 74 4.21 -1.42 -30.98
CA ALA A 74 3.14 -1.44 -31.97
C ALA A 74 2.05 -2.48 -31.64
N THR A 75 2.43 -3.55 -30.93
CA THR A 75 1.51 -4.62 -30.50
C THR A 75 1.13 -4.55 -29.04
N ASN A 76 1.96 -3.93 -28.20
CA ASN A 76 1.78 -3.83 -26.75
C ASN A 76 1.97 -2.38 -26.26
N PRO A 77 1.15 -1.42 -26.75
CA PRO A 77 1.34 -0.01 -26.41
C PRO A 77 1.10 0.26 -24.91
N SER A 78 0.20 -0.48 -24.24
CA SER A 78 -0.07 -0.31 -22.82
C SER A 78 1.14 -0.73 -21.97
N ASP A 79 1.77 -1.86 -22.27
CA ASP A 79 2.97 -2.32 -21.56
C ASP A 79 4.15 -1.36 -21.77
N CYS A 80 4.29 -0.81 -22.99
CA CYS A 80 5.29 0.22 -23.25
C CYS A 80 5.06 1.50 -22.44
N ALA A 81 3.81 1.91 -22.26
CA ALA A 81 3.48 3.07 -21.45
C ALA A 81 3.86 2.83 -19.98
N ASP A 82 3.51 1.67 -19.43
CA ASP A 82 3.89 1.24 -18.08
C ASP A 82 5.41 1.25 -17.88
N LEU A 83 6.14 0.56 -18.75
CA LEU A 83 7.60 0.44 -18.66
C LEU A 83 8.30 1.79 -18.86
N THR A 84 7.73 2.71 -19.66
CA THR A 84 8.26 4.06 -19.81
C THR A 84 8.20 4.83 -18.48
N LEU A 85 7.15 4.63 -17.69
CA LEU A 85 7.02 5.22 -16.35
C LEU A 85 7.95 4.53 -15.35
N LEU A 86 8.01 3.20 -15.34
CA LEU A 86 8.92 2.44 -14.47
C LEU A 86 10.38 2.81 -14.72
N ASN A 87 10.77 3.05 -15.96
CA ASN A 87 12.12 3.45 -16.35
C ASN A 87 12.51 4.87 -15.86
N GLN A 88 11.65 5.57 -15.12
CA GLN A 88 11.97 6.82 -14.43
C GLN A 88 12.32 6.61 -12.95
N LEU A 89 11.98 5.45 -12.37
CA LEU A 89 12.22 5.13 -10.97
C LEU A 89 13.70 4.80 -10.72
N ASP A 90 14.13 4.96 -9.48
CA ASP A 90 15.52 4.77 -9.07
C ASP A 90 15.83 3.37 -8.49
N GLY A 91 14.87 2.46 -8.54
CA GLY A 91 15.03 1.08 -8.07
C GLY A 91 13.78 0.25 -8.29
N PHE A 92 13.82 -1.00 -7.80
CA PHE A 92 12.75 -1.96 -7.93
C PHE A 92 11.73 -1.85 -6.79
N ASN A 93 10.57 -2.46 -6.97
CA ASN A 93 9.46 -2.54 -6.03
C ASN A 93 9.93 -3.02 -4.64
N LEU A 94 9.37 -2.48 -3.56
CA LEU A 94 9.63 -2.91 -2.18
C LEU A 94 8.91 -4.22 -1.80
N GLN A 95 7.98 -4.68 -2.62
CA GLN A 95 7.38 -6.01 -2.56
C GLN A 95 7.33 -6.58 -3.97
N PRO A 96 8.51 -6.94 -4.54
CA PRO A 96 8.59 -7.32 -5.94
C PRO A 96 7.97 -8.69 -6.19
N ARG A 97 7.33 -8.84 -7.32
CA ARG A 97 7.01 -10.14 -7.89
C ARG A 97 8.27 -10.73 -8.50
N LEU A 98 8.84 -11.69 -7.80
CA LEU A 98 10.01 -12.44 -8.24
C LEU A 98 9.62 -13.34 -9.41
N SER A 99 10.43 -13.41 -10.47
CA SER A 99 10.24 -14.36 -11.57
C SER A 99 11.51 -15.15 -11.85
N ILE A 100 11.38 -16.47 -11.96
CA ILE A 100 12.48 -17.40 -12.16
C ILE A 100 12.11 -18.34 -13.31
N PRO A 101 12.63 -18.11 -14.52
CA PRO A 101 12.38 -18.96 -15.68
C PRO A 101 13.28 -20.20 -15.64
N PHE A 102 12.77 -21.32 -16.15
CA PHE A 102 13.46 -22.60 -16.25
C PHE A 102 13.47 -23.13 -17.69
N ASP A 103 14.39 -24.07 -17.98
CA ASP A 103 14.43 -24.78 -19.27
C ASP A 103 13.58 -26.06 -19.27
N GLY A 104 13.00 -26.44 -18.10
CA GLY A 104 12.13 -27.59 -17.92
C GLY A 104 11.10 -27.38 -16.82
N ALA A 105 10.18 -28.32 -16.68
CA ALA A 105 9.14 -28.26 -15.66
C ALA A 105 9.71 -28.60 -14.25
N ILE A 106 9.20 -27.91 -13.22
CA ILE A 106 9.56 -28.13 -11.83
C ILE A 106 8.40 -28.73 -11.03
N ASP A 107 8.71 -29.36 -9.91
CA ASP A 107 7.75 -29.71 -8.87
C ASP A 107 7.57 -28.51 -7.93
N VAL A 108 6.51 -27.73 -8.15
CA VAL A 108 6.24 -26.51 -7.38
C VAL A 108 6.02 -26.79 -5.89
N SER A 109 5.69 -28.01 -5.48
CA SER A 109 5.53 -28.38 -4.06
C SER A 109 6.87 -28.34 -3.28
N THR A 110 8.00 -28.38 -3.99
CA THR A 110 9.35 -28.25 -3.40
C THR A 110 9.80 -26.79 -3.23
N VAL A 111 9.03 -25.86 -3.78
CA VAL A 111 9.31 -24.40 -3.69
C VAL A 111 8.78 -23.86 -2.37
N ASN A 112 9.66 -23.32 -1.57
CA ASN A 112 9.36 -22.69 -0.28
C ASN A 112 10.49 -21.76 0.15
N SER A 113 10.35 -21.09 1.29
CA SER A 113 11.34 -20.11 1.80
C SER A 113 12.72 -20.68 2.16
N SER A 114 12.91 -22.01 2.15
CA SER A 114 14.22 -22.62 2.30
C SER A 114 14.88 -22.98 0.98
N THR A 115 14.13 -23.01 -0.12
CA THR A 115 14.64 -23.35 -1.46
C THR A 115 14.75 -22.14 -2.38
N VAL A 116 13.91 -21.11 -2.15
CA VAL A 116 13.95 -19.80 -2.82
C VAL A 116 13.75 -18.71 -1.77
N PHE A 117 14.64 -17.74 -1.71
CA PHE A 117 14.60 -16.67 -0.70
C PHE A 117 15.44 -15.46 -1.14
N LEU A 118 15.27 -14.36 -0.40
CA LEU A 118 16.09 -13.16 -0.54
C LEU A 118 17.08 -13.05 0.61
N LEU A 119 18.24 -12.48 0.32
CA LEU A 119 19.22 -12.10 1.31
C LEU A 119 19.45 -10.59 1.20
N GLN A 120 19.26 -9.86 2.30
CA GLN A 120 19.57 -8.43 2.34
C GLN A 120 21.09 -8.22 2.39
N LEU A 121 21.57 -7.33 1.55
CA LEU A 121 22.99 -6.97 1.47
C LEU A 121 23.22 -5.60 2.11
N PRO A 122 24.45 -5.31 2.59
CA PRO A 122 24.79 -4.01 3.15
C PRO A 122 24.82 -2.90 2.09
N GLY A 123 24.67 -1.66 2.55
CA GLY A 123 24.87 -0.46 1.75
C GLY A 123 23.76 -0.16 0.75
N ARG A 124 24.01 0.84 -0.09
CA ARG A 124 23.10 1.39 -1.10
C ARG A 124 23.65 1.19 -2.49
N GLY A 125 22.84 0.64 -3.39
CA GLY A 125 23.24 0.34 -4.75
C GLY A 125 24.41 -0.65 -4.86
N LEU A 126 24.72 -1.08 -6.08
CA LEU A 126 25.71 -2.14 -6.36
C LEU A 126 27.13 -1.85 -5.85
N VAL A 127 27.51 -0.59 -5.71
CA VAL A 127 28.88 -0.22 -5.28
C VAL A 127 29.13 -0.60 -3.83
N GLU A 128 28.13 -0.49 -2.97
CA GLU A 128 28.22 -0.78 -1.54
C GLU A 128 27.78 -2.20 -1.19
N ALA A 129 27.20 -2.94 -2.14
CA ALA A 129 26.69 -4.30 -1.95
C ALA A 129 27.79 -5.35 -1.60
N THR A 130 29.07 -4.97 -1.66
CA THR A 130 30.22 -5.80 -1.27
C THR A 130 30.72 -5.51 0.15
N GLY A 131 29.93 -4.87 0.99
CA GLY A 131 30.23 -4.66 2.41
C GLY A 131 30.21 -5.95 3.24
N ASP A 132 30.44 -5.83 4.55
CA ASP A 132 30.45 -6.99 5.46
C ASP A 132 29.05 -7.63 5.60
N ILE A 133 28.93 -8.91 5.28
CA ILE A 133 27.72 -9.74 5.40
C ILE A 133 27.90 -10.77 6.54
N SER A 134 28.37 -10.34 7.68
CA SER A 134 28.61 -11.23 8.84
C SER A 134 27.32 -11.69 9.53
N ASN A 135 26.23 -10.93 9.40
CA ASN A 135 24.92 -11.25 9.96
C ASN A 135 23.82 -11.10 8.87
N PRO A 136 23.71 -12.08 7.96
CA PRO A 136 22.79 -12.00 6.83
C PRO A 136 21.33 -12.06 7.28
N HIS A 137 20.50 -11.12 6.81
CA HIS A 137 19.05 -11.13 6.99
C HIS A 137 18.40 -11.86 5.83
N VAL A 138 17.82 -13.04 6.11
CA VAL A 138 17.12 -13.88 5.13
C VAL A 138 15.64 -13.59 5.15
N ILE A 139 15.07 -13.34 3.98
CA ILE A 139 13.64 -13.06 3.78
C ILE A 139 13.07 -14.18 2.90
N GLY A 140 12.05 -14.87 3.40
CA GLY A 140 11.36 -15.93 2.67
C GLY A 140 10.49 -15.42 1.53
N ILE A 141 9.77 -16.35 0.91
CA ILE A 141 8.81 -16.08 -0.17
C ILE A 141 7.41 -16.54 0.20
N ASN A 142 6.42 -15.98 -0.48
CA ASN A 142 5.00 -16.31 -0.33
C ASN A 142 4.27 -16.19 -1.67
N GLN A 143 2.97 -16.50 -1.73
CA GLN A 143 2.11 -16.33 -2.92
C GLN A 143 2.73 -16.93 -4.19
N ILE A 144 3.12 -18.19 -4.09
CA ILE A 144 3.89 -18.91 -5.11
C ILE A 144 2.98 -19.37 -6.24
N VAL A 145 3.35 -19.04 -7.49
CA VAL A 145 2.65 -19.43 -8.72
C VAL A 145 3.63 -20.06 -9.69
N TRP A 146 3.37 -21.28 -10.15
CA TRP A 146 4.06 -21.91 -11.25
C TRP A 146 3.25 -21.76 -12.54
N ASP A 147 3.84 -21.18 -13.58
CA ASP A 147 3.23 -21.10 -14.91
C ASP A 147 3.87 -22.09 -15.88
N PRO A 148 3.19 -23.24 -16.16
CA PRO A 148 3.74 -24.23 -17.08
C PRO A 148 3.83 -23.75 -18.52
N ALA A 149 3.08 -22.71 -18.92
CA ALA A 149 3.09 -22.21 -20.29
C ALA A 149 4.38 -21.44 -20.62
N SER A 150 4.90 -20.68 -19.65
CA SER A 150 6.16 -19.95 -19.76
C SER A 150 7.34 -20.65 -19.08
N LEU A 151 7.11 -21.79 -18.42
CA LEU A 151 8.07 -22.48 -17.55
C LEU A 151 8.68 -21.52 -16.52
N THR A 152 7.87 -20.66 -15.94
CA THR A 152 8.33 -19.62 -15.01
C THR A 152 7.68 -19.78 -13.65
N LEU A 153 8.50 -19.72 -12.61
CA LEU A 153 8.07 -19.62 -11.22
C LEU A 153 7.94 -18.14 -10.86
N PHE A 154 6.81 -17.79 -10.23
CA PHE A 154 6.57 -16.49 -9.64
C PHE A 154 6.36 -16.61 -8.15
N ALA A 155 6.82 -15.62 -7.40
CA ALA A 155 6.58 -15.52 -5.95
C ALA A 155 6.69 -14.06 -5.51
N GLU A 156 6.19 -13.73 -4.33
CA GLU A 156 6.42 -12.43 -3.69
C GLU A 156 7.36 -12.59 -2.49
N SER A 157 8.04 -11.52 -2.07
CA SER A 157 8.78 -11.53 -0.81
C SER A 157 7.81 -11.71 0.36
N ASN A 158 8.23 -12.47 1.37
CA ASN A 158 7.42 -12.69 2.57
C ASN A 158 7.21 -11.41 3.37
N ASP A 159 8.20 -10.54 3.36
CA ASP A 159 8.21 -9.26 4.04
C ASP A 159 8.27 -8.12 3.03
N HIS A 160 7.76 -6.96 3.43
CA HIS A 160 7.98 -5.72 2.71
C HIS A 160 9.46 -5.32 2.89
N LEU A 161 10.17 -5.09 1.78
CA LEU A 161 11.60 -4.79 1.77
C LEU A 161 11.86 -3.34 2.18
N ASP A 162 13.05 -3.07 2.72
CA ASP A 162 13.48 -1.71 3.01
C ASP A 162 13.75 -0.94 1.70
N GLU A 163 13.46 0.37 1.67
CA GLU A 163 13.79 1.23 0.55
C GLU A 163 15.32 1.44 0.41
N ASP A 164 15.77 1.82 -0.80
CA ASP A 164 17.17 2.19 -1.07
C ASP A 164 18.16 1.14 -0.56
N SER A 165 17.80 -0.15 -0.72
CA SER A 165 18.50 -1.30 -0.15
C SER A 165 18.79 -2.37 -1.19
N ASN A 166 19.86 -3.15 -0.98
CA ASN A 166 20.28 -4.20 -1.90
C ASN A 166 19.80 -5.57 -1.44
N TYR A 167 19.32 -6.38 -2.37
CA TYR A 167 18.89 -7.76 -2.12
C TYR A 167 19.44 -8.71 -3.17
N VAL A 168 19.74 -9.94 -2.76
CA VAL A 168 20.03 -11.03 -3.68
C VAL A 168 18.93 -12.08 -3.58
N LEU A 169 18.31 -12.39 -4.72
CA LEU A 169 17.43 -13.55 -4.89
C LEU A 169 18.29 -14.78 -5.09
N ILE A 170 18.08 -15.81 -4.29
CA ILE A 170 18.81 -17.08 -4.34
C ILE A 170 17.82 -18.21 -4.62
N VAL A 171 18.14 -19.03 -5.61
CA VAL A 171 17.42 -20.27 -5.97
C VAL A 171 18.38 -21.43 -5.72
N THR A 172 17.96 -22.39 -4.90
CA THR A 172 18.81 -23.54 -4.53
C THR A 172 18.44 -24.80 -5.31
N THR A 173 19.36 -25.76 -5.32
CA THR A 173 19.12 -27.13 -5.82
C THR A 173 18.10 -27.91 -4.99
N GLY A 174 17.57 -27.34 -3.92
CA GLY A 174 16.43 -27.90 -3.16
C GLY A 174 15.09 -27.82 -3.89
N VAL A 175 14.98 -27.01 -4.94
CA VAL A 175 13.89 -27.10 -5.90
C VAL A 175 14.10 -28.36 -6.76
N HIS A 176 13.05 -29.14 -7.01
CA HIS A 176 13.14 -30.34 -7.82
C HIS A 176 12.47 -30.15 -9.19
N ASP A 177 12.92 -30.91 -10.18
CA ASP A 177 12.24 -31.03 -11.47
C ASP A 177 10.95 -31.88 -11.34
N ALA A 178 10.14 -31.89 -12.40
CA ALA A 178 8.90 -32.69 -12.42
C ALA A 178 9.12 -34.21 -12.29
N SER A 179 10.37 -34.68 -12.37
CA SER A 179 10.75 -36.07 -12.17
C SER A 179 11.23 -36.39 -10.75
N GLY A 180 11.30 -35.34 -9.88
CA GLY A 180 11.75 -35.43 -8.50
C GLY A 180 13.26 -35.32 -8.31
N ASN A 181 14.03 -34.97 -9.35
CA ASN A 181 15.46 -34.74 -9.21
C ASN A 181 15.73 -33.28 -8.79
N PRO A 182 16.76 -33.01 -7.98
CA PRO A 182 17.20 -31.64 -7.73
C PRO A 182 17.53 -30.91 -9.05
N ILE A 183 17.15 -29.63 -9.15
CA ILE A 183 17.62 -28.79 -10.26
C ILE A 183 19.11 -28.48 -10.10
N ALA A 184 19.78 -28.09 -11.19
CA ALA A 184 21.18 -27.74 -11.16
C ALA A 184 21.45 -26.31 -11.67
N ALA A 185 22.65 -25.81 -11.39
CA ALA A 185 23.11 -24.55 -11.98
C ALA A 185 23.32 -24.71 -13.49
N GLY A 186 22.65 -23.87 -14.29
CA GLY A 186 22.87 -23.84 -15.72
C GLY A 186 24.29 -23.37 -16.08
N SER A 187 24.81 -23.86 -17.22
CA SER A 187 26.19 -23.56 -17.65
C SER A 187 26.48 -22.04 -17.76
N ALA A 188 25.50 -21.24 -18.17
CA ALA A 188 25.63 -19.78 -18.27
C ALA A 188 25.83 -19.13 -16.90
N PHE A 189 25.06 -19.54 -15.88
CA PHE A 189 25.23 -19.05 -14.50
C PHE A 189 26.57 -19.50 -13.92
N ALA A 190 26.92 -20.79 -14.06
CA ALA A 190 28.18 -21.33 -13.57
C ALA A 190 29.40 -20.62 -14.17
N GLN A 191 29.39 -20.36 -15.50
CA GLN A 191 30.44 -19.59 -16.18
C GLN A 191 30.50 -18.15 -15.68
N PHE A 192 29.36 -17.50 -15.42
CA PHE A 192 29.29 -16.14 -14.90
C PHE A 192 29.87 -16.02 -13.49
N ILE A 193 29.61 -16.98 -12.62
CA ILE A 193 30.08 -16.97 -11.23
C ILE A 193 31.54 -17.44 -11.11
N HIS A 194 31.94 -18.50 -11.79
CA HIS A 194 33.24 -19.13 -11.62
C HIS A 194 34.29 -18.76 -12.71
N GLY A 195 33.81 -18.27 -13.85
CA GLY A 195 34.64 -17.88 -14.98
C GLY A 195 34.81 -16.37 -15.10
N ASP A 196 35.44 -15.96 -16.20
CA ASP A 196 35.61 -14.55 -16.54
C ASP A 196 34.29 -13.93 -17.06
N GLY A 197 33.25 -14.76 -17.34
CA GLY A 197 31.90 -14.35 -17.75
C GLY A 197 31.82 -13.37 -18.93
N GLY A 198 32.91 -13.25 -19.73
CA GLY A 198 33.04 -12.23 -20.77
C GLY A 198 33.26 -10.81 -20.24
N VAL A 199 33.49 -10.65 -18.92
CA VAL A 199 33.58 -9.35 -18.23
C VAL A 199 35.00 -8.76 -18.26
N ASP A 200 36.01 -9.54 -18.65
CA ASP A 200 37.43 -9.12 -18.62
C ASP A 200 37.92 -8.31 -19.83
N GLY A 201 37.04 -7.98 -20.77
CA GLY A 201 37.38 -7.13 -21.90
C GLY A 201 37.56 -5.65 -21.52
N LYS A 202 38.47 -4.92 -22.20
CA LYS A 202 38.60 -3.45 -22.06
C LYS A 202 37.30 -2.68 -22.29
N ASN A 203 36.32 -3.30 -22.92
CA ASN A 203 35.00 -2.76 -23.26
C ASN A 203 33.87 -3.34 -22.40
N ALA A 204 34.18 -4.09 -21.33
CA ALA A 204 33.14 -4.63 -20.47
C ALA A 204 32.38 -3.48 -19.76
N ASP A 205 31.07 -3.53 -19.82
CA ASP A 205 30.14 -2.63 -19.15
C ASP A 205 30.47 -2.55 -17.64
N ARG A 206 30.66 -1.33 -17.12
CA ARG A 206 30.96 -1.09 -15.71
C ARG A 206 29.87 -1.67 -14.80
N LEU A 207 28.60 -1.54 -15.19
CA LEU A 207 27.45 -2.08 -14.44
C LEU A 207 27.57 -3.61 -14.34
N LEU A 208 27.89 -4.30 -15.44
CA LEU A 208 28.06 -5.75 -15.46
C LEU A 208 29.20 -6.22 -14.55
N LYS A 209 30.31 -5.48 -14.48
CA LYS A 209 31.43 -5.79 -13.58
C LYS A 209 31.04 -5.67 -12.11
N LEU A 210 30.35 -4.59 -11.74
CA LEU A 210 29.86 -4.38 -10.38
C LEU A 210 28.80 -5.41 -10.00
N TYR A 211 27.88 -5.70 -10.91
CA TYR A 211 26.85 -6.73 -10.73
C TYR A 211 27.49 -8.11 -10.47
N GLN A 212 28.46 -8.52 -11.30
CA GLN A 212 29.16 -9.79 -11.11
C GLN A 212 29.96 -9.81 -9.79
N GLY A 213 30.64 -8.71 -9.47
CA GLY A 213 31.40 -8.60 -8.22
C GLY A 213 30.52 -8.72 -6.99
N ALA A 214 29.41 -8.00 -6.96
CA ALA A 214 28.46 -8.04 -5.87
C ALA A 214 27.79 -9.43 -5.75
N LEU A 215 27.43 -10.05 -6.89
CA LEU A 215 26.85 -11.39 -6.89
C LEU A 215 27.86 -12.46 -6.40
N LYS A 216 29.12 -12.41 -6.85
CA LYS A 216 30.18 -13.30 -6.35
C LYS A 216 30.40 -13.13 -4.84
N HIS A 217 30.40 -11.90 -4.35
CA HIS A 217 30.55 -11.60 -2.93
C HIS A 217 29.39 -12.14 -2.09
N SER A 218 28.14 -11.95 -2.53
CA SER A 218 26.96 -12.44 -1.82
C SER A 218 26.82 -13.97 -1.83
N LEU A 219 27.46 -14.65 -2.79
CA LEU A 219 27.50 -16.10 -2.92
C LEU A 219 28.82 -16.70 -2.40
N ASP A 220 29.63 -15.92 -1.67
CA ASP A 220 30.82 -16.42 -1.02
C ASP A 220 30.51 -17.54 -0.01
N ASN A 221 31.42 -18.51 0.10
CA ASN A 221 31.22 -19.67 0.97
C ASN A 221 30.97 -19.31 2.43
N ASP A 222 31.61 -18.26 2.95
CA ASP A 222 31.42 -17.84 4.34
C ASP A 222 30.06 -17.20 4.56
N VAL A 223 29.58 -16.41 3.61
CA VAL A 223 28.22 -15.81 3.65
C VAL A 223 27.16 -16.92 3.61
N LEU A 224 27.23 -17.81 2.62
CA LEU A 224 26.26 -18.91 2.45
C LEU A 224 26.29 -19.88 3.64
N LYS A 225 27.46 -20.16 4.21
CA LYS A 225 27.61 -21.02 5.39
C LYS A 225 26.90 -20.43 6.62
N ASN A 226 26.92 -19.09 6.79
CA ASN A 226 26.22 -18.43 7.88
C ASN A 226 24.70 -18.62 7.83
N ILE A 227 24.13 -18.89 6.64
CA ILE A 227 22.72 -19.23 6.44
C ILE A 227 22.48 -20.73 6.20
N GLY A 228 23.50 -21.58 6.44
CA GLY A 228 23.36 -23.05 6.36
C GLY A 228 23.39 -23.62 4.95
N ILE A 229 23.87 -22.88 3.94
CA ILE A 229 23.87 -23.30 2.53
C ILE A 229 25.32 -23.46 2.02
N SER A 230 25.57 -24.46 1.19
CA SER A 230 26.83 -24.60 0.47
C SER A 230 26.75 -23.85 -0.88
N SER A 231 27.87 -23.33 -1.36
CA SER A 231 27.94 -22.66 -2.67
C SER A 231 27.51 -23.57 -3.84
N GLY A 232 27.78 -24.87 -3.73
CA GLY A 232 27.34 -25.87 -4.71
C GLY A 232 25.84 -26.13 -4.71
N ALA A 233 25.10 -25.65 -3.72
CA ALA A 233 23.64 -25.75 -3.67
C ALA A 233 22.90 -24.57 -4.31
N VAL A 234 23.60 -23.56 -4.84
CA VAL A 234 22.99 -22.43 -5.52
C VAL A 234 22.83 -22.74 -7.02
N ALA A 235 21.59 -22.81 -7.49
CA ALA A 235 21.27 -23.05 -8.89
C ALA A 235 21.18 -21.76 -9.73
N ALA A 236 20.70 -20.66 -9.16
CA ALA A 236 20.70 -19.34 -9.77
C ALA A 236 20.59 -18.24 -8.71
N ALA A 237 21.00 -17.03 -9.07
CA ALA A 237 20.82 -15.85 -8.23
C ALA A 237 20.75 -14.56 -9.05
N SER A 238 20.16 -13.50 -8.46
CA SER A 238 20.03 -12.17 -9.05
C SER A 238 20.15 -11.11 -7.95
N ILE A 239 20.85 -10.01 -8.20
CA ILE A 239 20.91 -8.85 -7.31
C ILE A 239 20.04 -7.73 -7.84
N PHE A 240 19.35 -7.05 -6.93
CA PHE A 240 18.56 -5.85 -7.25
C PHE A 240 18.58 -4.85 -6.09
N THR A 241 18.35 -3.59 -6.43
CA THR A 241 18.24 -2.46 -5.50
C THR A 241 16.79 -1.97 -5.48
N THR A 242 16.21 -1.80 -4.29
CA THR A 242 14.87 -1.25 -4.12
C THR A 242 14.84 0.26 -4.31
N GLU A 243 13.68 0.80 -4.75
CA GLU A 243 13.51 2.23 -4.99
C GLU A 243 13.48 3.06 -3.70
N SER A 244 13.74 4.37 -3.82
CA SER A 244 13.64 5.37 -2.75
C SER A 244 12.21 5.91 -2.68
N ALA A 245 11.25 5.09 -2.25
CA ALA A 245 9.81 5.38 -2.29
C ALA A 245 9.43 6.66 -1.51
N THR A 246 10.17 7.00 -0.44
CA THR A 246 9.84 8.16 0.40
C THR A 246 10.43 9.48 -0.11
N ALA A 247 11.32 9.47 -1.10
CA ALA A 247 12.14 10.62 -1.49
C ALA A 247 11.33 11.88 -1.86
N THR A 248 10.29 11.72 -2.68
CA THR A 248 9.43 12.83 -3.12
C THR A 248 8.76 13.53 -1.93
N LEU A 249 8.08 12.78 -1.07
CA LEU A 249 7.34 13.36 0.04
C LEU A 249 8.27 13.89 1.14
N ARG A 250 9.46 13.31 1.33
CA ARG A 250 10.50 13.86 2.21
C ARG A 250 10.98 15.23 1.72
N SER A 251 11.24 15.36 0.43
CA SER A 251 11.61 16.65 -0.17
C SER A 251 10.51 17.73 0.02
N ILE A 252 9.25 17.33 -0.11
CA ILE A 252 8.10 18.21 0.15
C ILE A 252 8.04 18.58 1.65
N ARG A 253 8.19 17.61 2.56
CA ARG A 253 8.22 17.83 4.01
C ARG A 253 9.29 18.87 4.41
N GLU A 254 10.51 18.74 3.91
CA GLU A 254 11.60 19.66 4.21
C GLU A 254 11.24 21.10 3.82
N GLN A 255 10.60 21.29 2.68
CA GLN A 255 10.17 22.62 2.23
C GLN A 255 9.05 23.18 3.11
N ILE A 256 8.03 22.36 3.47
CA ILE A 256 6.93 22.77 4.36
C ILE A 256 7.46 23.13 5.75
N LYS A 257 8.36 22.31 6.31
CA LYS A 257 8.92 22.55 7.67
C LYS A 257 9.82 23.78 7.72
N SER A 258 10.49 24.15 6.62
CA SER A 258 11.32 25.35 6.53
C SER A 258 10.51 26.63 6.26
N ALA A 259 9.27 26.51 5.78
CA ALA A 259 8.41 27.65 5.49
C ALA A 259 7.78 28.24 6.77
N ALA A 260 7.34 29.50 6.68
CA ALA A 260 6.53 30.11 7.74
C ALA A 260 5.19 29.37 7.88
N ALA A 261 4.68 29.29 9.10
CA ALA A 261 3.35 28.72 9.33
C ALA A 261 2.28 29.55 8.59
N PRO A 262 1.34 28.91 7.88
CA PRO A 262 0.30 29.64 7.16
C PRO A 262 -0.69 30.28 8.14
N ALA A 263 -1.09 31.52 7.84
CA ALA A 263 -2.11 32.22 8.60
C ALA A 263 -3.51 31.62 8.35
N VAL A 264 -4.30 31.49 9.41
CA VAL A 264 -5.67 30.98 9.34
C VAL A 264 -6.66 32.15 9.23
N ASN A 265 -7.70 31.98 8.40
CA ASN A 265 -8.77 32.93 8.22
C ASN A 265 -10.14 32.30 8.55
N PHE A 266 -10.88 32.92 9.46
CA PHE A 266 -12.24 32.53 9.84
C PHE A 266 -13.33 33.51 9.30
N ASN A 267 -12.98 34.52 8.53
CA ASN A 267 -13.94 35.47 7.96
C ASN A 267 -14.35 35.01 6.55
N LEU A 268 -15.02 33.85 6.46
CA LEU A 268 -15.36 33.20 5.19
C LEU A 268 -16.76 33.60 4.67
N GLY A 269 -17.61 34.23 5.50
CA GLY A 269 -18.96 34.66 5.09
C GLY A 269 -18.92 35.55 3.85
N THR A 270 -19.94 35.49 3.01
CA THR A 270 -20.01 36.25 1.74
C THR A 270 -19.93 37.77 1.92
N GLY A 271 -20.29 38.27 3.10
CA GLY A 271 -20.10 39.66 3.52
C GLY A 271 -18.87 39.88 4.41
N GLY A 272 -18.00 38.89 4.57
CA GLY A 272 -16.83 38.92 5.47
C GLY A 272 -17.18 38.55 6.92
N GLU A 273 -18.33 37.93 7.13
CA GLU A 273 -18.74 37.46 8.46
C GLU A 273 -17.83 36.36 8.99
N LYS A 274 -17.61 36.37 10.32
CA LYS A 274 -16.88 35.34 11.02
C LYS A 274 -17.66 34.00 11.00
N THR A 275 -16.98 32.93 10.68
CA THR A 275 -17.57 31.57 10.55
C THR A 275 -17.23 30.69 11.75
N VAL A 276 -17.46 31.24 12.95
CA VAL A 276 -17.26 30.61 14.26
C VAL A 276 -18.58 30.70 15.03
N PHE A 277 -19.15 29.56 15.39
CA PHE A 277 -20.50 29.46 15.92
C PHE A 277 -20.52 28.69 17.25
N PRO A 278 -21.09 29.26 18.35
CA PRO A 278 -21.44 28.47 19.50
C PRO A 278 -22.44 27.37 19.07
N LEU A 279 -22.11 26.10 19.33
CA LEU A 279 -22.90 24.97 18.77
C LEU A 279 -24.37 25.03 19.22
N ASN A 280 -24.65 25.47 20.46
CA ASN A 280 -26.01 25.60 20.98
C ASN A 280 -26.86 26.65 20.25
N THR A 281 -26.29 27.50 19.42
CA THR A 281 -27.01 28.46 18.56
C THR A 281 -27.28 27.96 17.16
N VAL A 282 -26.60 26.89 16.75
CA VAL A 282 -26.74 26.30 15.40
C VAL A 282 -28.01 25.47 15.33
N THR A 283 -28.94 25.89 14.48
CA THR A 283 -30.25 25.25 14.30
C THR A 283 -30.34 24.40 13.04
N GLY A 284 -29.39 24.55 12.12
CA GLY A 284 -29.34 23.77 10.89
C GLY A 284 -28.06 24.00 10.08
N LEU A 285 -27.72 23.03 9.26
CA LEU A 285 -26.64 23.08 8.28
C LEU A 285 -27.20 22.66 6.92
N THR A 286 -26.88 23.44 5.88
CA THR A 286 -27.22 23.11 4.50
C THR A 286 -25.97 23.18 3.64
N TRP A 287 -25.64 22.08 3.00
CA TRP A 287 -24.56 21.98 2.03
C TRP A 287 -25.12 22.16 0.62
N ASN A 288 -24.73 23.20 -0.07
CA ASN A 288 -25.13 23.45 -1.47
C ASN A 288 -23.99 22.94 -2.36
N VAL A 289 -24.20 21.78 -2.94
CA VAL A 289 -23.19 20.99 -3.64
C VAL A 289 -23.04 21.43 -5.08
N GLN A 290 -21.81 21.69 -5.52
CA GLN A 290 -21.50 21.81 -6.94
C GLN A 290 -21.24 20.43 -7.53
N ALA A 291 -22.29 19.79 -8.05
CA ALA A 291 -22.22 18.50 -8.73
C ALA A 291 -22.12 18.60 -10.27
N LEU A 292 -22.11 19.82 -10.81
CA LEU A 292 -21.99 20.11 -12.24
C LEU A 292 -20.95 21.23 -12.46
N THR A 293 -20.24 21.17 -13.56
CA THR A 293 -19.32 22.24 -13.98
C THR A 293 -20.07 23.53 -14.27
N VAL A 294 -21.26 23.43 -14.85
CA VAL A 294 -22.17 24.54 -15.14
C VAL A 294 -23.56 24.15 -14.69
N GLY A 295 -24.15 24.92 -13.77
CA GLY A 295 -25.52 24.64 -13.28
C GLY A 295 -25.75 25.17 -11.86
N PRO A 296 -26.97 24.99 -11.34
CA PRO A 296 -27.27 25.36 -9.96
C PRO A 296 -26.61 24.42 -8.96
N LEU A 297 -26.33 24.95 -7.78
CA LEU A 297 -25.91 24.14 -6.65
C LEU A 297 -27.10 23.29 -6.14
N VAL A 298 -26.79 22.06 -5.68
CA VAL A 298 -27.77 21.12 -5.15
C VAL A 298 -27.81 21.22 -3.63
N PRO A 299 -28.89 21.72 -3.00
CA PRO A 299 -28.97 21.82 -1.55
C PRO A 299 -29.11 20.42 -0.90
N THR A 300 -28.29 20.10 0.04
CA THR A 300 -28.29 18.88 0.84
C THR A 300 -28.34 19.24 2.32
N SER A 301 -29.34 18.73 3.05
CA SER A 301 -29.42 18.95 4.50
C SER A 301 -28.40 18.10 5.24
N LEU A 302 -27.63 18.72 6.15
CA LEU A 302 -26.69 18.06 7.06
C LEU A 302 -27.26 17.96 8.50
N ASN A 303 -28.57 18.03 8.69
CA ASN A 303 -29.16 18.01 10.04
C ASN A 303 -28.91 16.66 10.76
N ALA A 304 -28.88 15.54 10.04
CA ALA A 304 -28.51 14.25 10.61
C ALA A 304 -27.04 14.24 11.10
N THR A 305 -26.17 14.82 10.29
CA THR A 305 -24.74 15.00 10.60
C THR A 305 -24.57 15.93 11.82
N LEU A 306 -25.34 17.03 11.88
CA LEU A 306 -25.39 17.91 13.06
C LEU A 306 -25.85 17.15 14.30
N GLY A 307 -26.80 16.22 14.18
CA GLY A 307 -27.26 15.33 15.24
C GLY A 307 -26.14 14.44 15.81
N ALA A 308 -25.16 14.04 15.02
CA ALA A 308 -24.02 13.25 15.48
C ALA A 308 -23.15 14.00 16.52
N LEU A 309 -23.11 15.32 16.46
CA LEU A 309 -22.42 16.16 17.45
C LEU A 309 -23.08 16.12 18.85
N GLN A 310 -24.24 15.51 18.98
CA GLN A 310 -25.01 15.38 20.23
C GLN A 310 -24.95 13.96 20.83
N VAL A 311 -24.09 13.06 20.34
CA VAL A 311 -23.90 11.71 20.95
C VAL A 311 -23.48 11.83 22.42
N PHE A 312 -22.62 12.80 22.72
CA PHE A 312 -22.38 13.29 24.09
C PHE A 312 -22.85 14.74 24.19
N PRO A 313 -24.11 14.99 24.61
CA PRO A 313 -24.70 16.34 24.61
C PRO A 313 -23.87 17.34 25.42
N GLY A 314 -23.59 18.49 24.84
CA GLY A 314 -22.83 19.55 25.49
C GLY A 314 -21.33 19.36 25.53
N SER A 315 -20.77 18.33 24.92
CA SER A 315 -19.31 18.12 24.83
C SER A 315 -18.61 19.10 23.91
N ILE A 316 -19.28 19.52 22.82
CA ILE A 316 -18.75 20.52 21.88
C ILE A 316 -19.33 21.90 22.22
N GLY A 317 -18.43 22.86 22.40
CA GLY A 317 -18.78 24.27 22.63
C GLY A 317 -18.90 25.09 21.35
N THR A 318 -17.95 24.93 20.43
CA THR A 318 -17.84 25.74 19.23
C THR A 318 -17.67 24.87 17.96
N LEU A 319 -18.40 25.24 16.93
CA LEU A 319 -18.22 24.77 15.55
C LEU A 319 -17.65 25.92 14.72
N ALA A 320 -16.48 25.74 14.13
CA ALA A 320 -15.82 26.77 13.36
C ALA A 320 -15.41 26.25 11.97
N PHE A 321 -15.41 27.14 10.99
CA PHE A 321 -14.99 26.88 9.62
C PHE A 321 -13.93 27.91 9.24
N GLY A 322 -12.78 27.44 8.80
CA GLY A 322 -11.68 28.30 8.43
C GLY A 322 -10.95 27.82 7.16
N LYS A 323 -9.98 28.59 6.74
CA LYS A 323 -9.06 28.23 5.66
C LYS A 323 -7.67 28.74 5.93
N PHE A 324 -6.69 28.12 5.28
CA PHE A 324 -5.30 28.60 5.18
C PHE A 324 -4.79 28.40 3.74
N ALA A 325 -3.74 29.09 3.37
CA ALA A 325 -3.09 28.90 2.08
C ALA A 325 -2.05 27.76 2.19
N GLY A 326 -2.20 26.73 1.38
CA GLY A 326 -1.28 25.61 1.24
C GLY A 326 -0.54 25.63 -0.09
N GLN A 327 0.59 24.93 -0.18
CA GLN A 327 1.32 24.73 -1.44
C GLN A 327 0.64 23.68 -2.30
N HIS A 328 0.54 23.95 -3.58
CA HIS A 328 0.08 23.00 -4.57
C HIS A 328 1.28 22.41 -5.30
N TRP A 329 1.43 21.08 -5.23
CA TRP A 329 2.56 20.34 -5.80
C TRP A 329 2.25 19.67 -7.13
N GLN A 330 0.96 19.54 -7.50
CA GLN A 330 0.52 18.82 -8.69
C GLN A 330 0.41 19.76 -9.91
N ASN A 331 0.87 19.28 -11.08
CA ASN A 331 0.61 19.90 -12.37
C ASN A 331 -0.81 19.60 -12.82
N GLY A 332 -1.57 20.63 -13.20
CA GLY A 332 -2.93 20.46 -13.71
C GLY A 332 -3.85 19.65 -12.77
N ASN A 333 -3.61 19.72 -11.47
CA ASN A 333 -4.33 18.98 -10.42
C ASN A 333 -4.25 17.44 -10.56
N VAL A 334 -3.22 16.89 -11.21
CA VAL A 334 -3.11 15.45 -11.44
C VAL A 334 -1.76 14.90 -10.97
N PHE A 335 -0.63 15.44 -11.44
CA PHE A 335 0.69 14.83 -11.24
C PHE A 335 1.66 15.76 -10.51
N ILE A 336 2.38 15.21 -9.53
CA ILE A 336 3.57 15.84 -8.98
C ILE A 336 4.70 15.72 -10.02
N PRO A 337 5.44 16.80 -10.34
CA PRO A 337 6.53 16.72 -11.30
C PRO A 337 7.56 15.66 -10.92
N GLN A 338 7.85 14.77 -11.84
CA GLN A 338 8.89 13.76 -11.65
C GLN A 338 10.26 14.45 -11.71
N VAL A 339 10.99 14.37 -10.62
CA VAL A 339 12.37 14.83 -10.51
C VAL A 339 13.25 13.69 -10.02
N PRO A 340 14.54 13.66 -10.35
CA PRO A 340 15.46 12.72 -9.74
C PRO A 340 15.41 12.80 -8.22
N THR A 341 15.55 11.68 -7.53
CA THR A 341 15.29 11.55 -6.08
C THR A 341 16.22 12.38 -5.18
N ARG A 342 17.34 12.88 -5.69
CA ARG A 342 18.21 13.85 -4.98
C ARG A 342 17.78 15.30 -5.16
N ASN A 343 16.84 15.57 -6.04
CA ASN A 343 16.42 16.94 -6.35
C ASN A 343 15.15 17.31 -5.58
N SER A 344 15.02 18.59 -5.25
CA SER A 344 13.80 19.10 -4.62
C SER A 344 12.65 19.18 -5.63
N VAL A 345 11.48 18.73 -5.20
CA VAL A 345 10.25 18.88 -5.99
C VAL A 345 9.84 20.35 -5.99
N PRO A 346 9.64 21.00 -7.14
CA PRO A 346 9.19 22.39 -7.19
C PRO A 346 7.70 22.50 -6.90
N PRO A 347 7.26 23.43 -6.01
CA PRO A 347 5.83 23.73 -5.87
C PRO A 347 5.28 24.31 -7.18
N GLN A 348 4.03 23.99 -7.49
CA GLN A 348 3.35 24.40 -8.73
C GLN A 348 2.45 25.64 -8.52
N GLY A 349 2.18 26.00 -7.27
CA GLY A 349 1.33 27.13 -6.90
C GLY A 349 0.89 27.07 -5.46
N THR A 350 -0.19 27.77 -5.17
CA THR A 350 -0.86 27.75 -3.86
C THR A 350 -2.34 27.52 -4.03
N GLU A 351 -2.97 26.90 -3.03
CA GLU A 351 -4.41 26.65 -2.97
C GLU A 351 -4.96 26.99 -1.58
N ASP A 352 -6.24 27.37 -1.52
CA ASP A 352 -6.94 27.54 -0.25
C ASP A 352 -7.39 26.18 0.29
N ILE A 353 -6.92 25.80 1.48
CA ILE A 353 -7.32 24.58 2.18
C ILE A 353 -8.34 24.95 3.26
N PHE A 354 -9.58 24.50 3.05
CA PHE A 354 -10.68 24.74 3.97
C PHE A 354 -10.78 23.62 5.00
N PHE A 355 -11.09 23.96 6.26
CA PHE A 355 -11.23 23.00 7.34
C PHE A 355 -12.49 23.25 8.18
N ASN A 356 -12.97 22.17 8.83
CA ASN A 356 -13.92 22.21 9.94
C ASN A 356 -13.19 22.03 11.24
N LEU A 357 -13.56 22.77 12.29
CA LEU A 357 -12.97 22.69 13.61
C LEU A 357 -14.08 22.57 14.68
N PHE A 358 -13.94 21.57 15.54
CA PHE A 358 -14.85 21.29 16.66
C PHE A 358 -14.06 21.50 17.96
N ILE A 359 -14.43 22.52 18.72
CA ILE A 359 -13.76 22.86 19.99
C ILE A 359 -14.60 22.35 21.16
N PRO A 360 -14.01 21.64 22.14
CA PRO A 360 -14.73 21.20 23.34
C PRO A 360 -15.37 22.35 24.09
N SER A 361 -16.42 22.04 24.87
CA SER A 361 -17.05 22.99 25.79
C SER A 361 -16.24 23.14 27.06
N GLY A 362 -16.47 24.24 27.77
CA GLY A 362 -15.80 24.54 29.07
C GLY A 362 -14.59 25.48 28.91
N PRO A 363 -13.83 25.67 30.00
CA PRO A 363 -12.71 26.60 29.99
C PRO A 363 -11.56 26.05 29.20
N ARG A 364 -11.01 26.89 28.30
CA ARG A 364 -9.85 26.53 27.49
C ARG A 364 -8.65 26.23 28.41
N PRO A 365 -7.94 25.10 28.18
CA PRO A 365 -6.67 24.83 28.86
C PRO A 365 -5.63 25.91 28.61
N THR A 366 -4.67 26.07 29.51
CA THR A 366 -3.64 27.13 29.42
C THR A 366 -2.88 27.14 28.10
N ASN A 367 -2.62 25.95 27.52
CA ASN A 367 -1.89 25.80 26.26
C ASN A 367 -2.83 25.59 25.05
N GLY A 368 -4.14 25.77 25.19
CA GLY A 368 -5.15 25.38 24.22
C GLY A 368 -5.58 23.89 24.37
N TRP A 369 -6.56 23.49 23.58
CA TRP A 369 -7.05 22.11 23.56
C TRP A 369 -6.11 21.20 22.76
N PRO A 370 -5.76 19.99 23.27
CA PRO A 370 -5.20 18.96 22.41
C PRO A 370 -6.09 18.76 21.19
N VAL A 371 -5.50 18.47 20.03
CA VAL A 371 -6.27 18.40 18.78
C VAL A 371 -6.00 17.12 18.01
N ALA A 372 -7.07 16.49 17.53
CA ALA A 372 -7.01 15.37 16.60
C ALA A 372 -7.38 15.82 15.17
N ILE A 373 -6.48 15.62 14.23
CA ILE A 373 -6.80 15.71 12.80
C ILE A 373 -7.54 14.44 12.44
N PHE A 374 -8.75 14.55 11.83
CA PHE A 374 -9.53 13.40 11.43
C PHE A 374 -9.66 13.30 9.90
N GLY A 375 -9.15 12.20 9.35
CA GLY A 375 -9.19 11.88 7.92
C GLY A 375 -10.49 11.16 7.53
N HIS A 376 -11.20 11.69 6.52
CA HIS A 376 -12.42 11.09 5.97
C HIS A 376 -12.13 9.99 4.93
N GLY A 377 -13.13 9.15 4.65
CA GLY A 377 -13.06 8.03 3.70
C GLY A 377 -13.16 8.45 2.24
N PHE A 378 -12.97 7.47 1.34
CA PHE A 378 -13.20 7.64 -0.09
C PHE A 378 -14.69 7.94 -0.36
N THR A 379 -14.97 8.86 -1.25
CA THR A 379 -16.32 9.41 -1.54
C THR A 379 -16.99 10.21 -0.42
N ASP A 380 -16.40 10.27 0.76
CA ASP A 380 -16.81 11.11 1.89
C ASP A 380 -16.17 12.51 1.81
N SER A 381 -16.37 13.32 2.82
CA SER A 381 -15.81 14.67 2.95
C SER A 381 -15.63 15.07 4.41
N LYS A 382 -15.04 16.23 4.66
CA LYS A 382 -14.99 16.80 6.02
C LYS A 382 -16.38 17.09 6.62
N GLN A 383 -17.45 16.97 5.82
CA GLN A 383 -18.85 17.11 6.27
C GLN A 383 -19.47 15.77 6.73
N GLY A 384 -18.78 14.65 6.63
CA GLY A 384 -19.26 13.30 6.96
C GLY A 384 -18.62 12.72 8.22
N ALA A 385 -17.74 11.74 8.07
CA ALA A 385 -17.12 11.01 9.18
C ALA A 385 -16.51 11.90 10.28
N PRO A 386 -15.89 13.06 10.00
CA PRO A 386 -15.38 13.94 11.04
C PRO A 386 -16.44 14.40 12.06
N PHE A 387 -17.68 14.64 11.62
CA PHE A 387 -18.78 14.96 12.51
C PHE A 387 -19.20 13.78 13.41
N ALA A 388 -19.08 12.56 12.90
CA ALA A 388 -19.48 11.37 13.65
C ALA A 388 -18.58 11.07 14.86
N VAL A 389 -17.31 11.53 14.83
CA VAL A 389 -16.34 11.28 15.91
C VAL A 389 -16.13 12.48 16.85
N ALA A 390 -16.49 13.68 16.38
CA ALA A 390 -16.18 14.94 17.07
C ALA A 390 -16.73 15.01 18.49
N SER A 391 -17.97 14.51 18.73
CA SER A 391 -18.61 14.55 20.04
C SER A 391 -17.84 13.73 21.09
N ILE A 392 -17.36 12.55 20.73
CA ILE A 392 -16.63 11.65 21.62
C ILE A 392 -15.22 12.19 21.89
N LEU A 393 -14.54 12.73 20.88
CA LEU A 393 -13.25 13.39 21.06
C LEU A 393 -13.37 14.58 22.02
N ALA A 394 -14.37 15.44 21.79
CA ALA A 394 -14.63 16.60 22.64
C ALA A 394 -14.99 16.20 24.09
N HIS A 395 -15.73 15.07 24.28
CA HIS A 395 -16.01 14.51 25.61
C HIS A 395 -14.73 14.12 26.38
N ASN A 396 -13.69 13.71 25.64
CA ASN A 396 -12.36 13.42 26.19
C ASN A 396 -11.43 14.65 26.24
N GLY A 397 -11.96 15.86 26.03
CA GLY A 397 -11.20 17.10 26.08
C GLY A 397 -10.26 17.32 24.89
N ILE A 398 -10.59 16.76 23.73
CA ILE A 398 -9.80 16.84 22.51
C ILE A 398 -10.61 17.56 21.43
N ALA A 399 -10.10 18.68 20.94
CA ALA A 399 -10.63 19.32 19.74
C ALA A 399 -10.41 18.41 18.51
N SER A 400 -11.24 18.54 17.49
CA SER A 400 -11.01 17.84 16.23
C SER A 400 -11.09 18.78 15.02
N ILE A 401 -10.25 18.52 14.03
CA ILE A 401 -10.10 19.33 12.83
C ILE A 401 -10.01 18.42 11.58
N ALA A 402 -10.64 18.82 10.48
CA ALA A 402 -10.66 18.02 9.25
C ALA A 402 -10.62 18.91 8.00
N ILE A 403 -9.91 18.44 6.97
CA ILE A 403 -9.87 19.02 5.62
C ILE A 403 -10.50 18.07 4.62
N ASN A 404 -10.87 18.56 3.43
CA ASN A 404 -11.15 17.69 2.29
C ASN A 404 -9.83 17.22 1.66
N VAL A 405 -9.75 15.93 1.33
CA VAL A 405 -8.64 15.40 0.54
C VAL A 405 -8.76 15.77 -0.93
N VAL A 406 -7.68 15.67 -1.67
CA VAL A 406 -7.65 15.96 -3.12
C VAL A 406 -8.77 15.19 -3.83
N GLY A 407 -9.50 15.89 -4.70
CA GLY A 407 -10.59 15.33 -5.49
C GLY A 407 -11.89 15.07 -4.73
N HIS A 408 -12.01 15.44 -3.46
CA HIS A 408 -13.20 15.15 -2.65
C HIS A 408 -13.98 16.41 -2.26
N GLY A 409 -15.22 16.19 -1.82
CA GLY A 409 -16.11 17.27 -1.37
C GLY A 409 -16.83 18.00 -2.51
N PHE A 410 -16.93 17.38 -3.69
CA PHE A 410 -17.51 17.99 -4.91
C PHE A 410 -16.73 19.22 -5.40
N GLY A 411 -17.33 20.06 -6.24
CA GLY A 411 -16.66 21.18 -6.89
C GLY A 411 -16.37 22.35 -5.94
N PRO A 412 -15.38 23.21 -6.30
CA PRO A 412 -14.86 24.31 -5.45
C PRO A 412 -15.86 25.42 -5.18
N ASN A 413 -16.94 25.52 -5.97
CA ASN A 413 -18.01 26.50 -5.75
C ASN A 413 -19.10 25.99 -4.79
N SER A 414 -18.95 24.80 -4.21
CA SER A 414 -19.85 24.33 -3.15
C SER A 414 -19.84 25.29 -1.97
N THR A 415 -21.01 25.54 -1.38
CA THR A 415 -21.15 26.42 -0.22
C THR A 415 -21.79 25.70 0.97
N LEU A 416 -21.46 26.15 2.17
CA LEU A 416 -22.13 25.75 3.40
C LEU A 416 -22.91 26.91 3.97
N THR A 417 -24.16 26.67 4.38
CA THR A 417 -25.01 27.62 5.09
C THR A 417 -25.25 27.14 6.51
N VAL A 418 -24.80 27.92 7.48
CA VAL A 418 -25.08 27.69 8.91
C VAL A 418 -26.28 28.54 9.32
N GLN A 419 -27.29 27.91 9.92
CA GLN A 419 -28.50 28.56 10.39
C GLN A 419 -28.45 28.74 11.92
N GLN A 420 -28.79 29.95 12.39
CA GLN A 420 -28.90 30.31 13.80
C GLN A 420 -30.27 30.97 14.04
N GLY A 421 -31.30 30.17 14.20
CA GLY A 421 -32.68 30.64 14.22
C GLY A 421 -33.09 31.29 12.90
N ALA A 422 -33.40 32.60 12.89
CA ALA A 422 -33.75 33.35 11.68
C ALA A 422 -32.53 33.89 10.90
N ALA A 423 -31.35 33.89 11.51
CA ALA A 423 -30.11 34.31 10.84
C ALA A 423 -29.40 33.15 10.14
N SER A 424 -28.68 33.44 9.07
CA SER A 424 -27.85 32.46 8.38
C SER A 424 -26.58 33.07 7.85
N THR A 425 -25.50 32.29 7.85
CA THR A 425 -24.21 32.65 7.25
C THR A 425 -23.86 31.64 6.19
N THR A 426 -23.59 32.12 4.94
CA THR A 426 -23.20 31.26 3.82
C THR A 426 -21.78 31.59 3.40
N PHE A 427 -20.98 30.56 3.12
CA PHE A 427 -19.58 30.68 2.73
C PHE A 427 -19.15 29.51 1.84
N LEU A 428 -18.01 29.65 1.15
CA LEU A 428 -17.41 28.56 0.39
C LEU A 428 -17.05 27.40 1.31
N GLU A 429 -17.44 26.21 0.94
CA GLU A 429 -17.18 24.99 1.70
C GLU A 429 -15.75 24.45 1.45
N GLY A 430 -15.17 24.70 0.27
CA GLY A 430 -13.85 24.22 -0.11
C GLY A 430 -13.86 22.78 -0.62
N GLY A 431 -14.80 22.45 -1.50
CA GLY A 431 -14.75 21.23 -2.30
C GLY A 431 -13.51 21.22 -3.21
N ARG A 432 -12.92 20.06 -3.42
CA ARG A 432 -11.70 19.88 -4.20
C ARG A 432 -11.89 18.97 -5.42
N GLY A 433 -13.15 18.64 -5.74
CA GLY A 433 -13.52 17.89 -6.94
C GLY A 433 -13.35 18.71 -8.20
N VAL A 434 -12.95 18.05 -9.29
CA VAL A 434 -12.87 18.62 -10.64
C VAL A 434 -13.47 17.63 -11.63
N ASP A 435 -14.12 18.10 -12.69
CA ASP A 435 -14.59 17.27 -13.80
C ASP A 435 -13.36 16.71 -14.55
N GLN A 436 -12.94 15.51 -14.18
CA GLN A 436 -11.69 14.91 -14.65
C GLN A 436 -11.88 14.14 -15.96
N ASP A 437 -13.05 13.60 -16.19
CA ASP A 437 -13.40 12.83 -17.40
C ASP A 437 -14.06 13.70 -18.49
N GLY A 438 -14.35 14.97 -18.19
CA GLY A 438 -14.94 15.93 -19.13
C GLY A 438 -16.43 15.71 -19.42
N ASN A 439 -17.14 14.97 -18.55
CA ASN A 439 -18.56 14.67 -18.75
C ASN A 439 -19.52 15.78 -18.27
N GLY A 440 -18.98 16.85 -17.67
CA GLY A 440 -19.74 17.99 -17.14
C GLY A 440 -20.27 17.77 -15.74
N GLN A 441 -19.99 16.64 -15.09
CA GLN A 441 -20.36 16.35 -13.72
C GLN A 441 -19.11 16.41 -12.83
N ILE A 442 -19.32 16.65 -11.55
CA ILE A 442 -18.29 16.58 -10.52
C ILE A 442 -18.82 15.68 -9.42
N THR A 443 -18.31 14.47 -9.33
CA THR A 443 -18.72 13.52 -8.30
C THR A 443 -18.02 13.81 -6.96
N SER A 444 -18.42 13.11 -5.89
CA SER A 444 -17.87 13.33 -4.54
C SER A 444 -16.39 12.99 -4.39
N ALA A 445 -15.79 12.26 -5.35
CA ALA A 445 -14.38 11.82 -5.33
C ALA A 445 -13.66 12.04 -6.66
N GLU A 446 -14.16 12.90 -7.52
CA GLU A 446 -13.59 13.15 -8.83
C GLU A 446 -12.50 14.21 -8.78
N GLY A 447 -11.34 13.89 -9.35
CA GLY A 447 -10.11 14.71 -9.22
C GLY A 447 -9.01 14.01 -8.43
N SER A 448 -9.29 12.82 -7.85
CA SER A 448 -8.29 11.99 -7.19
C SER A 448 -7.60 11.01 -8.15
N SER A 449 -7.76 11.19 -9.45
CA SER A 449 -7.24 10.36 -10.56
C SER A 449 -7.77 8.93 -10.63
N THR A 450 -8.71 8.55 -9.79
CA THR A 450 -9.39 7.24 -9.84
C THR A 450 -10.15 7.03 -11.15
N PHE A 451 -10.49 8.10 -11.84
CA PHE A 451 -11.22 8.11 -13.11
C PHE A 451 -10.30 8.12 -14.34
N VAL A 452 -8.99 8.21 -14.17
CA VAL A 452 -8.02 8.14 -15.27
C VAL A 452 -7.64 6.67 -15.48
N LEU A 453 -8.30 6.02 -16.44
CA LEU A 453 -8.13 4.60 -16.78
C LEU A 453 -6.87 4.35 -17.63
N SER A 454 -5.70 4.74 -17.16
CA SER A 454 -4.43 4.54 -17.85
C SER A 454 -3.33 4.28 -16.81
N PRO A 455 -2.11 3.86 -17.21
CA PRO A 455 -1.00 3.79 -16.27
C PRO A 455 -0.79 5.09 -15.49
N GLN A 456 -1.07 6.25 -16.12
CA GLN A 456 -1.09 7.54 -15.46
C GLN A 456 -2.12 7.64 -14.33
N GLY A 457 -3.19 6.85 -14.34
CA GLY A 457 -4.16 6.79 -13.23
C GLY A 457 -3.52 6.34 -11.91
N THR A 458 -2.65 5.34 -11.95
CA THR A 458 -1.88 4.90 -10.77
C THR A 458 -0.98 6.02 -10.25
N ILE A 459 -0.25 6.69 -11.15
CA ILE A 459 0.61 7.84 -10.80
C ILE A 459 -0.23 8.98 -10.22
N GLY A 460 -1.36 9.32 -10.84
CA GLY A 460 -2.23 10.39 -10.35
C GLY A 460 -2.84 10.09 -8.99
N SER A 461 -3.24 8.83 -8.72
CA SER A 461 -3.70 8.38 -7.40
C SER A 461 -2.60 8.50 -6.35
N ARG A 462 -1.40 8.01 -6.65
CA ARG A 462 -0.20 8.15 -5.82
C ARG A 462 0.06 9.63 -5.46
N ASP A 463 0.04 10.49 -6.46
CA ASP A 463 0.37 11.91 -6.31
C ASP A 463 -0.74 12.68 -5.60
N ALA A 464 -2.00 12.30 -5.76
CA ALA A 464 -3.12 12.87 -4.99
C ALA A 464 -3.03 12.51 -3.50
N LEU A 465 -2.59 11.31 -3.16
CA LEU A 465 -2.31 10.91 -1.77
C LEU A 465 -1.14 11.72 -1.20
N GLN A 466 -0.05 11.87 -1.94
CA GLN A 466 1.09 12.68 -1.50
C GLN A 466 0.71 14.17 -1.32
N GLN A 467 -0.09 14.76 -2.24
CA GLN A 467 -0.59 16.13 -2.09
C GLN A 467 -1.50 16.25 -0.87
N THR A 468 -2.38 15.27 -0.62
CA THR A 468 -3.23 15.26 0.59
C THR A 468 -2.38 15.24 1.87
N VAL A 469 -1.34 14.41 1.92
CA VAL A 469 -0.42 14.33 3.05
C VAL A 469 0.38 15.63 3.21
N ALA A 470 0.81 16.26 2.11
CA ALA A 470 1.43 17.58 2.16
C ALA A 470 0.51 18.62 2.81
N ASN A 471 -0.76 18.67 2.41
CA ASN A 471 -1.73 19.59 3.03
C ASN A 471 -2.01 19.30 4.50
N LEU A 472 -1.95 18.02 4.93
CA LEU A 472 -2.01 17.66 6.36
C LEU A 472 -0.77 18.14 7.12
N MET A 473 0.43 18.05 6.54
CA MET A 473 1.65 18.63 7.14
C MET A 473 1.55 20.17 7.26
N GLU A 474 0.95 20.83 6.29
CA GLU A 474 0.68 22.27 6.34
C GLU A 474 -0.38 22.63 7.37
N LEU A 475 -1.40 21.77 7.56
CA LEU A 475 -2.37 21.92 8.65
C LEU A 475 -1.69 21.83 10.02
N VAL A 476 -0.73 20.90 10.21
CA VAL A 476 0.10 20.85 11.42
C VAL A 476 0.83 22.17 11.61
N ARG A 477 1.43 22.73 10.55
CA ARG A 477 2.09 24.04 10.62
C ARG A 477 1.11 25.17 10.99
N ALA A 478 -0.13 25.15 10.45
CA ALA A 478 -1.16 26.13 10.81
C ALA A 478 -1.53 26.03 12.30
N ILE A 479 -1.68 24.82 12.84
CA ILE A 479 -1.93 24.59 14.28
C ILE A 479 -0.75 25.13 15.11
N GLN A 480 0.47 24.85 14.71
CA GLN A 480 1.69 25.34 15.37
C GLN A 480 1.84 26.86 15.30
N GLY A 481 1.30 27.47 14.25
CA GLY A 481 1.24 28.94 14.07
C GLY A 481 0.27 29.64 15.03
N GLY A 482 -0.60 28.88 15.69
CA GLY A 482 -1.59 29.37 16.65
C GLY A 482 -2.94 29.66 16.00
N ILE A 483 -3.85 28.69 16.05
CA ILE A 483 -5.25 28.88 15.63
C ILE A 483 -6.03 29.55 16.75
N ASP A 484 -6.52 30.77 16.51
CA ASP A 484 -7.36 31.59 17.40
C ASP A 484 -8.73 31.79 16.72
N ALA A 485 -9.67 30.92 17.01
CA ALA A 485 -10.99 30.95 16.39
C ALA A 485 -11.92 31.98 17.06
N ASP A 486 -11.82 32.20 18.36
CA ASP A 486 -12.67 33.17 19.07
C ASP A 486 -12.14 34.61 18.94
N GLY A 487 -10.84 34.83 18.66
CA GLY A 487 -10.23 36.12 18.42
C GLY A 487 -9.79 36.82 19.71
N ASP A 488 -9.53 36.07 20.77
CA ASP A 488 -9.07 36.61 22.05
C ASP A 488 -7.55 36.87 22.10
N GLY A 489 -6.83 36.53 21.03
CA GLY A 489 -5.38 36.69 20.87
C GLY A 489 -4.56 35.54 21.46
N LEU A 490 -5.19 34.46 21.88
CA LEU A 490 -4.52 33.27 22.42
C LEU A 490 -4.90 32.03 21.57
N PRO A 491 -3.97 31.08 21.35
CA PRO A 491 -4.27 29.89 20.60
C PRO A 491 -5.33 29.02 21.29
N ASP A 492 -6.34 28.56 20.53
CA ASP A 492 -7.34 27.60 20.99
C ASP A 492 -6.83 26.16 21.05
N LEU A 493 -5.82 25.85 20.23
CA LEU A 493 -5.28 24.49 20.07
C LEU A 493 -3.85 24.40 20.63
N ASP A 494 -3.55 23.28 21.28
CA ASP A 494 -2.20 22.96 21.78
C ASP A 494 -1.29 22.50 20.66
N ALA A 495 -0.36 23.35 20.27
CA ALA A 495 0.64 23.09 19.22
C ALA A 495 1.54 21.88 19.46
N ASN A 496 1.62 21.40 20.72
CA ASN A 496 2.47 20.27 21.11
C ASN A 496 1.69 18.96 21.32
N ARG A 497 0.35 18.99 21.23
CA ARG A 497 -0.49 17.81 21.44
C ARG A 497 -1.43 17.61 20.25
N ILE A 498 -0.81 17.18 19.12
CA ILE A 498 -1.49 16.94 17.85
C ILE A 498 -1.54 15.43 17.63
N TYR A 499 -2.72 14.91 17.31
CA TYR A 499 -3.01 13.50 17.05
C TYR A 499 -3.62 13.32 15.68
N TYR A 500 -3.65 12.08 15.21
CA TYR A 500 -4.32 11.74 13.96
C TYR A 500 -5.23 10.53 14.14
N ALA A 501 -6.47 10.60 13.64
CA ALA A 501 -7.30 9.44 13.38
C ALA A 501 -7.90 9.56 11.97
N GLY A 502 -8.26 8.44 11.36
CA GLY A 502 -8.89 8.47 10.04
C GLY A 502 -9.49 7.15 9.67
N GLN A 503 -10.64 7.18 8.97
CA GLN A 503 -11.38 6.00 8.56
C GLN A 503 -11.14 5.69 7.08
N SER A 504 -10.97 4.39 6.73
CA SER A 504 -10.91 3.94 5.35
C SER A 504 -9.77 4.63 4.58
N PHE A 505 -10.09 5.39 3.54
CA PHE A 505 -9.12 6.22 2.83
C PHE A 505 -8.35 7.14 3.78
N GLY A 506 -9.04 7.68 4.83
CA GLY A 506 -8.41 8.40 5.94
C GLY A 506 -7.41 7.57 6.74
N GLY A 507 -7.63 6.27 6.85
CA GLY A 507 -6.65 5.33 7.40
C GLY A 507 -5.48 5.09 6.46
N ILE A 508 -5.72 5.08 5.14
CA ILE A 508 -4.72 4.86 4.07
C ILE A 508 -3.73 6.04 4.02
N TYR A 509 -4.19 7.25 3.68
CA TYR A 509 -3.29 8.41 3.66
C TYR A 509 -2.82 8.82 5.06
N GLY A 510 -3.60 8.48 6.09
CA GLY A 510 -3.21 8.67 7.48
C GLY A 510 -2.00 7.83 7.89
N THR A 511 -1.86 6.62 7.37
CA THR A 511 -0.66 5.80 7.58
C THR A 511 0.58 6.44 6.94
N ILE A 512 0.45 6.98 5.73
CA ILE A 512 1.50 7.74 5.06
C ILE A 512 1.87 8.98 5.91
N PHE A 513 0.86 9.73 6.34
CA PHE A 513 1.02 10.92 7.17
C PHE A 513 1.71 10.63 8.50
N LEU A 514 1.33 9.55 9.18
CA LEU A 514 1.99 9.09 10.41
C LEU A 514 3.45 8.67 10.17
N GLY A 515 3.76 8.12 9.01
CA GLY A 515 5.13 7.76 8.63
C GLY A 515 6.04 8.95 8.34
N ILE A 516 5.48 10.10 7.89
CA ILE A 516 6.27 11.25 7.43
C ILE A 516 6.26 12.44 8.39
N GLU A 517 5.15 12.70 9.14
CA GLU A 517 4.99 13.91 9.96
C GLU A 517 5.50 13.69 11.39
N PRO A 518 6.63 14.28 11.80
CA PRO A 518 7.23 14.03 13.12
C PRO A 518 6.42 14.59 14.29
N ASP A 519 5.60 15.62 14.09
CA ASP A 519 4.92 16.36 15.15
C ASP A 519 3.59 15.74 15.58
N ILE A 520 3.18 14.61 14.96
CA ILE A 520 2.04 13.82 15.42
C ILE A 520 2.49 12.88 16.53
N ARG A 521 1.87 12.99 17.70
CA ARG A 521 2.23 12.22 18.92
C ARG A 521 1.68 10.80 18.92
N ALA A 522 0.43 10.63 18.48
CA ALA A 522 -0.22 9.33 18.41
C ALA A 522 -1.20 9.26 17.25
N GLY A 523 -1.47 8.05 16.76
CA GLY A 523 -2.35 7.85 15.61
C GLY A 523 -3.26 6.63 15.71
N VAL A 524 -4.47 6.73 15.12
CA VAL A 524 -5.42 5.61 15.01
C VAL A 524 -5.98 5.53 13.59
N PRO A 525 -5.28 4.88 12.64
CA PRO A 525 -5.88 4.44 11.38
C PRO A 525 -6.98 3.40 11.65
N ASN A 526 -8.19 3.67 11.16
CA ASN A 526 -9.34 2.78 11.24
C ASN A 526 -9.64 2.21 9.86
N VAL A 527 -9.80 0.90 9.76
CA VAL A 527 -9.96 0.11 8.53
C VAL A 527 -9.02 0.53 7.38
N PRO A 528 -7.71 0.73 7.69
CA PRO A 528 -6.72 1.03 6.67
C PRO A 528 -6.34 -0.24 5.90
N GLY A 529 -5.68 -0.10 4.76
CA GLY A 529 -5.10 -1.24 4.03
C GLY A 529 -4.19 -0.79 2.90
N GLY A 530 -3.43 -1.76 2.39
CA GLY A 530 -2.53 -1.66 1.26
C GLY A 530 -1.94 -3.05 0.95
N PRO A 531 -1.23 -3.21 -0.16
CA PRO A 531 -1.12 -2.26 -1.27
C PRO A 531 -2.46 -1.87 -1.89
N ILE A 532 -2.55 -0.65 -2.42
CA ILE A 532 -3.82 -0.13 -2.98
C ILE A 532 -4.33 -1.02 -4.11
N ILE A 533 -3.46 -1.56 -4.94
CA ILE A 533 -3.85 -2.47 -6.02
C ILE A 533 -4.49 -3.76 -5.47
N ASP A 534 -4.04 -4.26 -4.32
CA ASP A 534 -4.65 -5.43 -3.68
C ASP A 534 -6.03 -5.12 -3.09
N ILE A 535 -6.26 -3.88 -2.62
CA ILE A 535 -7.61 -3.43 -2.26
C ILE A 535 -8.51 -3.51 -3.50
N VAL A 536 -8.07 -2.95 -4.63
CA VAL A 536 -8.86 -2.94 -5.87
C VAL A 536 -9.09 -4.35 -6.42
N ARG A 537 -8.12 -5.25 -6.29
CA ARG A 537 -8.18 -6.64 -6.73
C ARG A 537 -9.13 -7.50 -5.88
N LEU A 538 -9.07 -7.35 -4.55
CA LEU A 538 -9.75 -8.25 -3.61
C LEU A 538 -11.12 -7.74 -3.16
N SER A 539 -11.39 -6.43 -3.28
CA SER A 539 -12.59 -5.80 -2.75
C SER A 539 -13.78 -5.93 -3.70
N PRO A 540 -14.90 -6.54 -3.28
CA PRO A 540 -16.14 -6.48 -4.05
C PRO A 540 -16.60 -5.06 -4.39
N SER A 541 -16.24 -4.06 -3.58
CA SER A 541 -16.58 -2.65 -3.83
C SER A 541 -15.78 -2.02 -4.97
N PHE A 542 -14.57 -2.54 -5.28
CA PHE A 542 -13.63 -1.89 -6.20
C PHE A 542 -13.19 -2.74 -7.39
N GLN A 543 -13.53 -4.03 -7.45
CA GLN A 543 -13.18 -4.93 -8.57
C GLN A 543 -13.61 -4.39 -9.95
N LEU A 544 -14.68 -3.59 -9.99
CA LEU A 544 -15.11 -2.96 -11.23
C LEU A 544 -14.06 -1.98 -11.78
N LEU A 545 -13.32 -1.28 -10.92
CA LEU A 545 -12.25 -0.36 -11.35
C LEU A 545 -11.12 -1.14 -12.03
N LEU A 546 -10.70 -2.27 -11.45
CA LEU A 546 -9.68 -3.12 -12.08
C LEU A 546 -10.20 -3.71 -13.39
N THR A 547 -11.45 -4.19 -13.43
CA THR A 547 -12.09 -4.67 -14.66
C THR A 547 -12.01 -3.62 -15.77
N GLN A 548 -12.37 -2.37 -15.48
CA GLN A 548 -12.31 -1.27 -16.44
C GLN A 548 -10.87 -0.97 -16.88
N ALA A 549 -9.93 -0.94 -15.95
CA ALA A 549 -8.51 -0.73 -16.26
C ALA A 549 -7.94 -1.82 -17.17
N LEU A 550 -8.28 -3.09 -16.93
CA LEU A 550 -7.86 -4.22 -17.76
C LEU A 550 -8.55 -4.22 -19.13
N ALA A 551 -9.81 -3.76 -19.21
CA ALA A 551 -10.58 -3.71 -20.45
C ALA A 551 -10.01 -2.73 -21.48
N VAL A 552 -9.53 -1.56 -21.04
CA VAL A 552 -9.03 -0.49 -21.92
C VAL A 552 -7.59 -0.71 -22.37
N ARG A 553 -6.89 -1.69 -21.82
CA ARG A 553 -5.53 -2.03 -22.27
C ARG A 553 -5.52 -2.53 -23.71
N THR A 554 -4.40 -2.38 -24.36
CA THR A 554 -4.15 -2.90 -25.71
C THR A 554 -2.92 -3.82 -25.68
N PRO A 555 -3.11 -5.15 -25.84
CA PRO A 555 -4.40 -5.86 -25.93
C PRO A 555 -5.18 -5.84 -24.60
N SER A 556 -6.52 -6.00 -24.69
CA SER A 556 -7.36 -6.15 -23.48
C SER A 556 -6.98 -7.41 -22.70
N LEU A 557 -6.98 -7.31 -21.37
CA LEU A 557 -6.60 -8.39 -20.47
C LEU A 557 -7.80 -9.06 -19.77
N LEU A 558 -9.04 -8.79 -20.21
CA LEU A 558 -10.20 -9.50 -19.69
C LEU A 558 -10.11 -10.98 -20.10
N ASN A 559 -10.13 -11.89 -19.10
CA ASN A 559 -9.95 -13.33 -19.30
C ASN A 559 -11.05 -14.19 -18.67
N ALA A 560 -12.09 -13.58 -18.09
CA ALA A 560 -13.20 -14.26 -17.46
C ALA A 560 -14.54 -13.64 -17.85
N GLY A 561 -15.65 -14.34 -17.56
CA GLY A 561 -17.01 -13.82 -17.74
C GLY A 561 -17.54 -13.06 -16.51
N PRO A 562 -18.79 -12.52 -16.63
CA PRO A 562 -19.42 -11.85 -15.50
C PRO A 562 -19.52 -12.75 -14.26
N PRO A 563 -19.54 -12.18 -13.03
CA PRO A 563 -19.64 -10.76 -12.74
C PRO A 563 -18.31 -9.99 -12.67
N ILE A 564 -17.15 -10.66 -12.60
CA ILE A 564 -15.86 -10.02 -12.27
C ILE A 564 -15.02 -9.75 -13.53
N PHE A 565 -15.17 -10.50 -14.61
CA PHE A 565 -14.49 -10.35 -15.90
C PHE A 565 -12.97 -10.57 -15.92
N PHE A 566 -12.31 -10.80 -14.80
CA PHE A 566 -10.90 -11.19 -14.73
C PHE A 566 -10.70 -12.30 -13.70
N ASN A 567 -9.63 -13.08 -13.90
CA ASN A 567 -9.13 -14.07 -12.96
C ASN A 567 -7.60 -14.04 -13.05
N ASP A 568 -6.98 -13.50 -12.03
CA ASP A 568 -5.52 -13.39 -11.89
C ASP A 568 -4.87 -14.69 -11.42
N ASN A 569 -5.66 -15.64 -10.90
CA ASN A 569 -5.18 -16.92 -10.35
C ASN A 569 -4.06 -16.76 -9.28
N SER A 570 -4.04 -15.62 -8.58
CA SER A 570 -3.08 -15.36 -7.51
C SER A 570 -3.56 -15.91 -6.18
N PRO A 571 -2.78 -16.76 -5.47
CA PRO A 571 -3.14 -17.23 -4.15
C PRO A 571 -3.10 -16.10 -3.13
N LEU A 572 -3.96 -16.17 -2.11
CA LEU A 572 -3.79 -15.37 -0.91
C LEU A 572 -2.54 -15.83 -0.15
N ARG A 573 -2.03 -14.95 0.72
CA ARG A 573 -0.88 -15.25 1.56
C ARG A 573 -1.09 -16.52 2.39
N ASN A 574 -0.02 -17.29 2.59
CA ASN A 574 0.02 -18.55 3.34
C ASN A 574 -0.79 -19.70 2.73
N LEU A 575 -1.33 -19.55 1.54
CA LEU A 575 -1.90 -20.66 0.80
C LEU A 575 -0.80 -21.48 0.10
N PRO A 576 -1.07 -22.78 -0.18
CA PRO A 576 -0.14 -23.62 -0.94
C PRO A 576 0.19 -23.02 -2.31
N PRO A 577 1.37 -23.35 -2.89
CA PRO A 577 1.71 -22.98 -4.26
C PRO A 577 0.63 -23.37 -5.28
N VAL A 578 0.40 -22.49 -6.24
CA VAL A 578 -0.60 -22.65 -7.31
C VAL A 578 0.11 -22.97 -8.63
N THR A 579 -0.38 -23.97 -9.36
CA THR A 579 -0.04 -24.15 -10.78
C THR A 579 -1.05 -23.38 -11.62
N ASN A 580 -0.58 -22.39 -12.39
CA ASN A 580 -1.45 -21.59 -13.22
C ASN A 580 -2.08 -22.42 -14.34
N ASN A 581 -3.40 -22.42 -14.40
CA ASN A 581 -4.20 -23.05 -15.46
C ASN A 581 -5.19 -22.08 -16.09
N VAL A 582 -5.07 -20.78 -15.78
CA VAL A 582 -5.96 -19.71 -16.27
C VAL A 582 -5.24 -18.91 -17.36
N PRO A 583 -5.66 -19.00 -18.61
CA PRO A 583 -5.08 -18.21 -19.69
C PRO A 583 -5.16 -16.71 -19.40
N GLY A 584 -4.06 -15.99 -19.64
CA GLY A 584 -3.99 -14.54 -19.44
C GLY A 584 -3.78 -14.09 -17.97
N ALA A 585 -3.86 -15.00 -16.98
CA ALA A 585 -3.68 -14.65 -15.58
C ALA A 585 -2.32 -14.01 -15.28
N ILE A 586 -1.24 -14.53 -15.87
CA ILE A 586 0.11 -13.99 -15.67
C ILE A 586 0.25 -12.55 -16.18
N ALA A 587 -0.43 -12.21 -17.28
CA ALA A 587 -0.43 -10.83 -17.78
C ALA A 587 -1.17 -9.89 -16.82
N ILE A 588 -2.27 -10.33 -16.20
CA ILE A 588 -2.98 -9.57 -15.17
C ILE A 588 -2.08 -9.36 -13.96
N GLN A 589 -1.48 -10.42 -13.41
CA GLN A 589 -0.54 -10.34 -12.29
C GLN A 589 0.64 -9.39 -12.59
N THR A 590 1.10 -9.31 -13.84
CA THR A 590 2.15 -8.37 -14.24
C THR A 590 1.68 -6.92 -14.18
N VAL A 591 0.43 -6.64 -14.56
CA VAL A 591 -0.16 -5.30 -14.43
C VAL A 591 -0.37 -4.92 -12.97
N GLU A 592 -0.77 -5.87 -12.13
CA GLU A 592 -0.92 -5.66 -10.67
C GLU A 592 0.42 -5.32 -10.02
N ASP A 593 1.48 -6.07 -10.32
CA ASP A 593 2.84 -5.79 -9.84
C ASP A 593 3.36 -4.43 -10.36
N THR A 594 3.15 -4.12 -11.63
CA THR A 594 3.50 -2.82 -12.22
C THR A 594 2.77 -1.68 -11.51
N SER A 595 1.49 -1.85 -11.21
CA SER A 595 0.69 -0.84 -10.51
C SER A 595 1.17 -0.67 -9.06
N ARG A 596 1.52 -1.76 -8.37
CA ARG A 596 2.13 -1.72 -7.03
C ARG A 596 3.44 -0.95 -7.06
N TRP A 597 4.31 -1.24 -8.01
CA TRP A 597 5.62 -0.59 -8.16
C TRP A 597 5.48 0.91 -8.47
N LEU A 598 4.68 1.30 -9.46
CA LEU A 598 4.43 2.71 -9.79
C LEU A 598 3.74 3.50 -8.67
N GLY A 599 2.90 2.83 -7.89
CA GLY A 599 2.13 3.42 -6.78
C GLY A 599 2.87 3.54 -5.46
N GLN A 600 4.03 2.91 -5.31
CA GLN A 600 4.72 2.66 -4.04
C GLN A 600 4.86 3.90 -3.15
N ALA A 601 5.24 5.05 -3.71
CA ALA A 601 5.44 6.29 -2.96
C ALA A 601 4.15 6.88 -2.34
N GLY A 602 2.98 6.44 -2.81
CA GLY A 602 1.65 6.78 -2.24
C GLY A 602 0.96 5.58 -1.61
N ASP A 603 1.68 4.48 -1.36
CA ASP A 603 1.09 3.27 -0.78
C ASP A 603 1.38 3.20 0.74
N PRO A 604 0.36 3.02 1.59
CA PRO A 604 0.54 3.01 3.04
C PRO A 604 1.44 1.88 3.55
N VAL A 605 1.55 0.76 2.82
CA VAL A 605 2.43 -0.36 3.20
C VAL A 605 3.89 0.06 3.15
N ALA A 606 4.28 0.92 2.19
CA ALA A 606 5.63 1.48 2.10
C ALA A 606 5.96 2.44 3.26
N TRP A 607 4.95 3.06 3.87
CA TRP A 607 5.11 4.06 4.92
C TRP A 607 4.92 3.51 6.34
N ALA A 608 4.24 2.39 6.50
CA ALA A 608 3.99 1.78 7.80
C ALA A 608 5.27 1.49 8.62
N PRO A 609 6.40 1.06 8.03
CA PRO A 609 7.65 0.87 8.76
C PRO A 609 8.14 2.14 9.48
N PHE A 610 7.93 3.31 8.88
CA PHE A 610 8.44 4.58 9.40
C PHE A 610 7.63 5.12 10.59
N ILE A 611 6.49 4.52 10.90
CA ILE A 611 5.71 4.89 12.09
C ILE A 611 6.45 4.48 13.37
N ARG A 612 6.98 3.25 13.42
CA ARG A 612 7.54 2.66 14.63
C ARG A 612 8.78 1.79 14.40
N LYS A 613 8.74 0.88 13.39
CA LYS A 613 9.77 -0.13 13.16
C LYS A 613 11.11 0.50 12.79
N ASN A 614 11.09 1.48 11.91
CA ASN A 614 12.27 2.13 11.35
C ASN A 614 11.99 3.61 11.05
N PRO A 615 11.78 4.46 12.08
CA PRO A 615 11.45 5.87 11.89
C PRO A 615 12.44 6.59 10.98
N LEU A 616 11.97 7.58 10.24
CA LEU A 616 12.84 8.40 9.40
C LEU A 616 13.94 9.07 10.23
N PRO A 617 15.12 9.36 9.66
CA PRO A 617 16.23 9.95 10.40
C PRO A 617 15.83 11.23 11.13
N GLY A 618 16.00 11.24 12.45
CA GLY A 618 15.63 12.34 13.34
C GLY A 618 14.21 12.28 13.90
N ASP A 619 13.37 11.37 13.41
CA ASP A 619 12.01 11.19 13.91
C ASP A 619 11.97 10.16 15.07
N LEU A 620 10.94 10.23 15.91
CA LEU A 620 10.69 9.28 16.98
C LEU A 620 9.62 8.26 16.58
N ALA A 621 9.73 7.04 17.10
CA ALA A 621 8.68 6.04 17.00
C ALA A 621 7.37 6.55 17.62
N LYS A 622 6.24 6.40 16.91
CA LYS A 622 4.93 6.87 17.33
C LYS A 622 4.10 5.78 17.98
N SER A 623 3.30 6.18 18.97
CA SER A 623 2.24 5.33 19.51
C SER A 623 1.09 5.26 18.51
N VAL A 624 0.65 4.03 18.14
CA VAL A 624 -0.46 3.84 17.21
C VAL A 624 -1.37 2.70 17.67
N ILE A 625 -2.63 2.74 17.21
CA ILE A 625 -3.57 1.62 17.20
C ILE A 625 -4.06 1.46 15.78
N ILE A 626 -4.04 0.26 15.24
CA ILE A 626 -4.68 -0.07 13.96
C ILE A 626 -6.00 -0.77 14.26
N GLN A 627 -7.12 -0.13 13.98
CA GLN A 627 -8.44 -0.74 14.11
C GLN A 627 -8.86 -1.33 12.77
N PHE A 628 -9.24 -2.61 12.71
CA PHE A 628 -9.74 -3.24 11.50
C PHE A 628 -10.80 -4.31 11.81
N ALA A 629 -11.55 -4.78 10.80
CA ALA A 629 -12.74 -5.57 11.01
C ALA A 629 -12.70 -6.89 10.23
N ARG A 630 -13.16 -7.98 10.85
CA ARG A 630 -13.33 -9.28 10.19
C ARG A 630 -14.33 -9.18 9.04
N GLY A 631 -13.91 -9.58 7.84
CA GLY A 631 -14.76 -9.68 6.65
C GLY A 631 -15.10 -8.33 6.02
N ASP A 632 -14.24 -7.34 6.17
CA ASP A 632 -14.37 -6.04 5.47
C ASP A 632 -14.36 -6.26 3.95
N MET A 633 -15.46 -5.87 3.29
CA MET A 633 -15.65 -6.04 1.85
C MET A 633 -15.17 -4.83 1.04
N THR A 634 -14.72 -3.78 1.69
CA THR A 634 -14.21 -2.54 1.06
C THR A 634 -12.69 -2.48 1.13
N VAL A 635 -12.12 -2.73 2.32
CA VAL A 635 -10.67 -2.86 2.55
C VAL A 635 -10.42 -4.25 3.16
N PRO A 636 -10.23 -5.30 2.34
CA PRO A 636 -10.20 -6.68 2.80
C PRO A 636 -9.08 -6.99 3.78
N ASN A 637 -9.33 -7.96 4.69
CA ASN A 637 -8.38 -8.33 5.75
C ASN A 637 -6.93 -8.52 5.29
N PRO A 638 -6.63 -9.20 4.15
CA PRO A 638 -5.24 -9.35 3.70
C PRO A 638 -4.50 -8.03 3.47
N THR A 639 -5.24 -6.95 3.11
CA THR A 639 -4.64 -5.64 2.88
C THR A 639 -4.37 -4.88 4.18
N ALA A 640 -5.24 -5.02 5.18
CA ALA A 640 -5.01 -4.48 6.52
C ALA A 640 -3.82 -5.19 7.20
N THR A 641 -3.75 -6.53 7.07
CA THR A 641 -2.66 -7.32 7.67
C THR A 641 -1.31 -7.10 6.99
N ALA A 642 -1.28 -6.80 5.67
CA ALA A 642 -0.06 -6.42 4.98
C ALA A 642 0.54 -5.15 5.57
N LEU A 643 -0.27 -4.12 5.84
CA LEU A 643 0.14 -2.89 6.50
C LEU A 643 0.63 -3.15 7.93
N ILE A 644 -0.10 -3.96 8.71
CA ILE A 644 0.27 -4.32 10.08
C ILE A 644 1.62 -5.05 10.13
N ARG A 645 1.86 -6.00 9.21
CA ARG A 645 3.15 -6.71 9.11
C ARG A 645 4.29 -5.79 8.73
N SER A 646 4.08 -4.97 7.70
CA SER A 646 5.11 -4.04 7.21
C SER A 646 5.62 -3.12 8.32
N GLY A 647 4.70 -2.58 9.16
CA GLY A 647 5.02 -1.69 10.27
C GLY A 647 5.42 -2.38 11.58
N ASP A 648 5.41 -3.72 11.65
CA ASP A 648 5.55 -4.49 12.92
C ASP A 648 4.55 -4.02 13.99
N LEU A 649 3.25 -3.99 13.63
CA LEU A 649 2.17 -3.38 14.41
C LEU A 649 1.15 -4.41 14.96
N THR A 650 1.47 -5.69 14.99
CA THR A 650 0.54 -6.74 15.46
C THR A 650 0.11 -6.51 16.91
N ASP A 651 1.03 -6.09 17.78
CA ASP A 651 0.75 -5.75 19.18
C ASP A 651 -0.04 -4.42 19.36
N ARG A 652 -0.35 -3.75 18.26
CA ARG A 652 -1.09 -2.47 18.18
C ARG A 652 -2.41 -2.60 17.43
N ALA A 653 -2.81 -3.83 17.08
CA ALA A 653 -4.02 -4.07 16.31
C ALA A 653 -5.22 -4.30 17.24
N THR A 654 -6.30 -3.55 17.02
CA THR A 654 -7.64 -3.80 17.54
C THR A 654 -8.49 -4.41 16.45
N PHE A 655 -8.94 -5.63 16.65
CA PHE A 655 -9.66 -6.42 15.64
C PHE A 655 -11.13 -6.56 16.02
N TYR A 656 -12.02 -5.98 15.19
CA TYR A 656 -13.47 -6.11 15.37
C TYR A 656 -13.98 -7.42 14.78
N ARG A 657 -14.58 -8.25 15.64
CA ARG A 657 -15.12 -9.59 15.33
C ARG A 657 -16.54 -9.47 14.76
N ASN A 658 -16.66 -8.94 13.53
CA ASN A 658 -17.97 -8.82 12.88
C ASN A 658 -18.62 -10.18 12.59
N ASP A 659 -17.83 -11.23 12.43
CA ASP A 659 -18.30 -12.62 12.34
C ASP A 659 -19.09 -13.09 13.57
N ILE A 660 -18.81 -12.53 14.75
CA ILE A 660 -19.56 -12.73 15.99
C ILE A 660 -20.74 -11.74 16.08
N ALA A 661 -20.49 -10.47 15.76
CA ALA A 661 -21.47 -9.40 15.94
C ALA A 661 -22.66 -9.49 14.95
N PHE A 662 -22.41 -9.85 13.68
CA PHE A 662 -23.45 -9.87 12.64
C PHE A 662 -24.57 -10.88 12.92
N PRO A 663 -24.29 -12.14 13.28
CA PRO A 663 -25.34 -13.11 13.64
C PRO A 663 -26.19 -12.69 14.84
N LEU A 664 -25.67 -11.84 15.70
CA LEU A 664 -26.38 -11.28 16.86
C LEU A 664 -27.22 -10.03 16.50
N GLY A 665 -27.21 -9.60 15.24
CA GLY A 665 -27.90 -8.37 14.81
C GLY A 665 -27.21 -7.06 15.23
N LEU A 666 -25.99 -7.14 15.77
CA LEU A 666 -25.20 -6.00 16.23
C LEU A 666 -24.26 -5.47 15.14
N GLY A 667 -23.79 -6.37 14.27
CA GLY A 667 -22.84 -6.06 13.20
C GLY A 667 -23.48 -5.50 11.92
N LEU A 668 -22.65 -5.41 10.89
CA LEU A 668 -22.98 -4.99 9.53
C LEU A 668 -22.62 -6.11 8.56
N HIS A 669 -23.36 -6.26 7.44
CA HIS A 669 -22.97 -7.21 6.39
C HIS A 669 -21.57 -6.87 5.84
N ASN A 670 -21.31 -5.60 5.55
CA ASN A 670 -19.98 -5.06 5.32
C ASN A 670 -19.58 -4.21 6.53
N PRO A 671 -18.62 -4.63 7.37
CA PRO A 671 -18.26 -3.91 8.59
C PRO A 671 -17.39 -2.67 8.36
N HIS A 672 -17.10 -2.31 7.13
CA HIS A 672 -16.17 -1.23 6.78
C HIS A 672 -16.45 0.09 7.51
N THR A 673 -17.71 0.43 7.72
CA THR A 673 -18.12 1.68 8.39
C THR A 673 -18.45 1.51 9.87
N PHE A 674 -17.94 0.47 10.53
CA PHE A 674 -18.31 0.20 11.93
C PHE A 674 -18.05 1.41 12.84
N LEU A 675 -16.93 2.13 12.67
CA LEU A 675 -16.56 3.29 13.50
C LEU A 675 -17.59 4.43 13.43
N THR A 676 -18.25 4.64 12.30
CA THR A 676 -19.16 5.77 12.06
C THR A 676 -20.65 5.36 12.05
N SER A 677 -20.95 4.10 12.34
CA SER A 677 -22.32 3.56 12.33
C SER A 677 -23.11 3.95 13.61
N LEU A 678 -23.13 5.23 13.93
CA LEU A 678 -23.87 5.79 15.07
C LEU A 678 -25.40 5.54 14.95
N PRO A 679 -26.09 5.37 16.07
CA PRO A 679 -25.62 5.36 17.48
C PRO A 679 -25.29 3.97 18.04
N LYS A 680 -24.84 3.02 17.22
CA LYS A 680 -24.56 1.65 17.65
C LYS A 680 -23.37 1.59 18.63
N ALA A 681 -23.43 0.67 19.60
CA ALA A 681 -22.32 0.42 20.54
C ALA A 681 -21.02 0.08 19.82
N ILE A 682 -21.09 -0.76 18.77
CA ILE A 682 -19.93 -1.12 17.91
C ILE A 682 -19.22 0.09 17.27
N ALA A 683 -19.87 1.28 17.24
CA ALA A 683 -19.25 2.52 16.80
C ALA A 683 -18.73 3.35 17.97
N ILE A 684 -19.49 3.44 19.04
CA ILE A 684 -19.18 4.30 20.19
C ILE A 684 -17.98 3.75 20.98
N GLU A 685 -17.94 2.45 21.25
CA GLU A 685 -16.86 1.81 22.02
C GLU A 685 -15.47 2.00 21.41
N PRO A 686 -15.23 1.74 20.09
CA PRO A 686 -13.92 2.01 19.46
C PRO A 686 -13.62 3.51 19.32
N GLN A 687 -14.63 4.39 19.24
CA GLN A 687 -14.40 5.83 19.30
C GLN A 687 -13.94 6.27 20.69
N ILE A 688 -14.47 5.68 21.77
CA ILE A 688 -14.01 5.91 23.14
C ILE A 688 -12.56 5.41 23.31
N GLN A 689 -12.20 4.26 22.70
CA GLN A 689 -10.80 3.81 22.66
C GLN A 689 -9.88 4.89 22.07
N ILE A 690 -10.27 5.50 20.93
CA ILE A 690 -9.51 6.60 20.31
C ILE A 690 -9.40 7.79 21.28
N GLY A 691 -10.51 8.22 21.89
CA GLY A 691 -10.54 9.36 22.81
C GLY A 691 -9.62 9.15 24.04
N VAL A 692 -9.69 7.98 24.68
CA VAL A 692 -8.83 7.63 25.82
C VAL A 692 -7.36 7.53 25.42
N PHE A 693 -7.08 6.93 24.25
CA PHE A 693 -5.73 6.82 23.72
C PHE A 693 -5.08 8.19 23.50
N PHE A 694 -5.79 9.13 22.89
CA PHE A 694 -5.28 10.49 22.69
C PHE A 694 -5.21 11.30 23.99
N ALA A 695 -6.20 11.18 24.87
CA ALA A 695 -6.17 11.86 26.16
C ALA A 695 -4.95 11.47 27.02
N SER A 696 -4.46 10.23 26.85
CA SER A 696 -3.26 9.70 27.51
C SER A 696 -1.95 9.89 26.70
N ASP A 697 -1.93 10.73 25.67
CA ASP A 697 -0.78 10.90 24.76
C ASP A 697 -0.29 9.56 24.13
N GLY A 698 -1.22 8.65 23.85
CA GLY A 698 -0.90 7.35 23.25
C GLY A 698 -0.33 6.31 24.24
N ALA A 699 -0.43 6.57 25.54
CA ALA A 699 0.11 5.66 26.56
C ALA A 699 -0.87 4.55 26.97
N LEU A 700 -2.19 4.79 26.91
CA LEU A 700 -3.21 3.86 27.36
C LEU A 700 -4.06 3.37 26.17
N THR A 701 -3.97 2.08 25.89
CA THR A 701 -4.89 1.38 24.97
C THR A 701 -5.90 0.58 25.80
N ILE A 702 -7.17 0.94 25.73
CA ILE A 702 -8.25 0.17 26.35
C ILE A 702 -8.83 -0.82 25.33
N ASP A 703 -9.40 -1.92 25.82
CA ASP A 703 -10.23 -2.80 25.00
C ASP A 703 -11.60 -2.11 24.82
N PRO A 704 -12.14 -1.95 23.60
CA PRO A 704 -13.47 -1.38 23.38
C PRO A 704 -14.56 -2.09 24.17
N ASP A 705 -14.55 -3.42 24.30
CA ASP A 705 -15.51 -4.18 25.08
C ASP A 705 -15.52 -3.78 26.58
N SER A 706 -14.41 -3.23 27.10
CA SER A 706 -14.31 -2.76 28.48
C SER A 706 -15.16 -1.51 28.78
N VAL A 707 -15.63 -0.81 27.74
CA VAL A 707 -16.53 0.35 27.89
C VAL A 707 -17.89 -0.09 28.40
N GLY A 708 -18.36 -1.29 28.03
CA GLY A 708 -19.53 -1.92 28.65
C GLY A 708 -20.87 -1.35 28.19
N LEU A 709 -20.96 -0.86 26.95
CA LEU A 709 -22.25 -0.43 26.36
C LEU A 709 -23.10 -1.63 25.93
N LEU A 710 -22.50 -2.78 25.71
CA LEU A 710 -23.21 -4.00 25.37
C LEU A 710 -23.53 -4.82 26.64
N PRO A 711 -24.67 -5.58 26.65
CA PRO A 711 -25.00 -6.44 27.80
C PRO A 711 -23.91 -7.49 28.02
N PRO A 712 -23.69 -7.93 29.30
CA PRO A 712 -22.71 -8.96 29.64
C PRO A 712 -22.97 -10.35 28.98
N SER A 713 -24.15 -10.55 28.40
CA SER A 713 -24.51 -11.76 27.64
C SER A 713 -23.97 -11.76 26.22
N VAL A 714 -23.49 -10.62 25.71
CA VAL A 714 -22.83 -10.52 24.41
C VAL A 714 -21.38 -10.95 24.60
N PRO A 715 -20.86 -11.88 23.78
CA PRO A 715 -19.44 -12.22 23.84
C PRO A 715 -18.58 -11.02 23.42
N PRO A 716 -17.29 -10.97 23.80
CA PRO A 716 -16.38 -9.93 23.35
C PRO A 716 -16.40 -9.78 21.82
N LEU A 717 -16.53 -8.56 21.34
CA LEU A 717 -16.59 -8.21 19.94
C LEU A 717 -15.27 -7.61 19.42
N PHE A 718 -14.33 -7.32 20.31
CA PHE A 718 -13.03 -6.78 19.96
C PHE A 718 -11.90 -7.63 20.56
N GLU A 719 -10.81 -7.70 19.83
CA GLU A 719 -9.55 -8.27 20.31
C GLU A 719 -8.51 -7.14 20.36
N THR A 720 -8.00 -6.81 21.53
CA THR A 720 -7.05 -5.71 21.73
C THR A 720 -5.95 -6.12 22.73
N PRO A 721 -4.69 -6.38 22.28
CA PRO A 721 -4.34 -6.60 20.88
C PRO A 721 -4.94 -7.88 20.30
N ILE A 722 -4.87 -8.07 18.99
CA ILE A 722 -5.33 -9.29 18.34
C ILE A 722 -4.66 -10.53 18.96
N ALA A 723 -5.44 -11.52 19.35
CA ALA A 723 -4.98 -12.67 20.16
C ALA A 723 -4.38 -13.83 19.34
N GLY A 724 -4.65 -13.89 18.03
CA GLY A 724 -4.27 -14.98 17.14
C GLY A 724 -3.32 -14.55 16.02
N PRO A 725 -3.04 -15.42 15.06
CA PRO A 725 -2.38 -15.01 13.84
C PRO A 725 -3.25 -13.99 13.08
N LEU A 726 -2.60 -13.09 12.36
CA LEU A 726 -3.29 -12.11 11.53
C LEU A 726 -4.19 -12.83 10.49
N PRO A 727 -5.46 -12.38 10.29
CA PRO A 727 -6.38 -13.00 9.35
C PRO A 727 -5.98 -12.68 7.90
N GLU A 728 -5.39 -13.65 7.20
CA GLU A 728 -4.95 -13.53 5.82
C GLU A 728 -6.00 -13.99 4.80
N ASP A 729 -7.18 -14.35 5.25
CA ASP A 729 -8.33 -14.70 4.42
C ASP A 729 -9.31 -13.52 4.29
N LEU A 730 -10.19 -13.59 3.29
CA LEU A 730 -11.18 -12.53 3.06
C LEU A 730 -12.23 -12.47 4.16
N GLY A 731 -12.68 -13.63 4.65
CA GLY A 731 -13.66 -13.76 5.74
C GLY A 731 -15.00 -13.09 5.48
N PHE A 732 -15.36 -12.83 4.21
CA PHE A 732 -16.62 -12.17 3.85
C PHE A 732 -17.81 -12.99 4.34
N LEU A 733 -18.81 -12.30 4.85
CA LEU A 733 -20.08 -12.91 5.23
C LEU A 733 -20.89 -13.23 3.97
N PRO A 734 -21.65 -14.35 3.95
CA PRO A 734 -22.46 -14.77 2.82
C PRO A 734 -23.66 -13.83 2.57
#